data_fbe8730302e12eb165a9a24338942616
#
_entry.id   fbe8730302e12eb165a9a24338942616
#
_cell.length_a   1.000
_cell.length_b   1.000
_cell.length_c   1.000
_cell.angle_alpha   90.00
_cell.angle_beta   90.00
_cell.angle_gamma   90.00
#
_symmetry.space_group_name_H-M   'P 1'
#
loop_
_entity.id
_entity.type
_entity.pdbx_description
1 polymer ?
#
loop_
_entity_poly.entity_id
_entity_poly.type
_entity_poly.pdbx_seq_one_letter_code
_entity_poly.pdbx_strand_id
1 'polypeptide(L)'
;MAKLSPMMEQYFQIKQNYPDTLLFFRLGDFYEMFFEDAKIASKELELVLTGRDCGQEERAPMCGVPFHSADSYIAKLVSRGYKVAICEQVEDPATAKGIVKRDVVRIVTPGTVIESNMLDESKNNYLASVFISDKSCGLAFVDVSTGEVHLDSASDNDAAEHIINRLGCYSPREVIINKYAASVKTISEFIKNRLSVDYQIVSEKDYDVDELKSTISAHLPKVENQFSEFEKNVSLLYAFGVALNYLKGVQKNDLENINDVDFYNENSFLTLDLNARRNLELTETQLRREKKGSLLWVLDHTKTAMGKRLMRSWVEQPLINYSSIILRQNAVEELTTDTILLDSLMGYLSDMFDLERIMTRIVYGTANAKELRTLSQTVDQLVNIKSSLVNAKSKMLVNIFEDIDLLEDVNKLITDAICDEPPLTVREGGMIRDGYNGELDTLRDIVKNGKGYLASVEQAEQEKTGIKKLKIGYNRVFGYYIEVTNSFKELVPEHYIRKQTLTNCERYITQELKELESKVLGAQERIVRLEYELFSAIRSKVAEQLERVRVTARAVARLDALCSLAFTAVNNNYTRPVVDTSDEIIIENGRHPVVELMLGGAPFVPNDTFLDCGENRTAIITGPNMAGKSTYMRQVAIITLMAQIGSFVPAASAKIGIVDRIFTRVGASDDLAAGQSTFMLEMTEVADILKNATSKSLIVFDEIGRGTSTYDGMSIARAVLEYTADKKRIGAKTLFATHYHELTELENTVQGVKNYNTSVKKRGDDITFLRRIVKGPADGSYGVEVAKLAGVPKVVVENAKKILASLESQVPVKMTEKVIENTEEENELQLSFSSGVKEDLIQKLKVIDVNTLTPIEAMTVLFELQKEAQSL
;
A
#
# COMPACT_ATOMS: atom_id res chain seq x y z
N MET A 1 0.26 -52.01 8.60
CA MET A 1 0.38 -50.58 8.88
C MET A 1 -0.41 -50.27 10.13
N ALA A 2 0.20 -49.69 11.15
CA ALA A 2 -0.51 -49.28 12.36
C ALA A 2 -1.61 -48.27 11.95
N LYS A 3 -2.82 -48.45 12.48
CA LYS A 3 -3.97 -47.65 12.13
C LYS A 3 -3.87 -46.29 12.82
N LEU A 4 -3.96 -45.20 12.07
CA LEU A 4 -3.97 -43.85 12.62
C LEU A 4 -5.16 -43.68 13.59
N SER A 5 -4.99 -42.82 14.59
CA SER A 5 -6.11 -42.48 15.46
C SER A 5 -7.20 -41.79 14.63
N PRO A 6 -8.48 -42.00 14.96
CA PRO A 6 -9.58 -41.43 14.15
C PRO A 6 -9.52 -39.90 13.99
N MET A 7 -8.97 -39.21 14.99
CA MET A 7 -8.72 -37.76 14.91
C MET A 7 -7.64 -37.42 13.87
N MET A 8 -6.56 -38.22 13.80
CA MET A 8 -5.50 -38.00 12.80
C MET A 8 -5.96 -38.39 11.39
N GLU A 9 -6.87 -39.39 11.26
CA GLU A 9 -7.50 -39.68 9.97
C GLU A 9 -8.31 -38.46 9.47
N GLN A 10 -9.08 -37.81 10.35
CA GLN A 10 -9.81 -36.56 10.02
C GLN A 10 -8.86 -35.42 9.66
N TYR A 11 -7.76 -35.24 10.40
CA TYR A 11 -6.74 -34.23 10.09
C TYR A 11 -6.16 -34.42 8.70
N PHE A 12 -5.75 -35.64 8.34
CA PHE A 12 -5.17 -35.90 7.02
C PHE A 12 -6.18 -35.73 5.89
N GLN A 13 -7.43 -36.15 6.07
CA GLN A 13 -8.48 -35.93 5.07
C GLN A 13 -8.68 -34.44 4.78
N ILE A 14 -8.68 -33.60 5.82
CA ILE A 14 -8.78 -32.14 5.65
C ILE A 14 -7.51 -31.59 5.03
N LYS A 15 -6.33 -31.96 5.52
CA LYS A 15 -5.05 -31.45 5.02
C LYS A 15 -4.82 -31.76 3.54
N GLN A 16 -5.27 -32.91 3.05
CA GLN A 16 -5.17 -33.28 1.63
C GLN A 16 -5.90 -32.31 0.70
N ASN A 17 -6.97 -31.65 1.17
CA ASN A 17 -7.69 -30.65 0.40
C ASN A 17 -7.01 -29.27 0.41
N TYR A 18 -6.06 -29.05 1.35
CA TYR A 18 -5.38 -27.75 1.56
C TYR A 18 -3.86 -27.95 1.73
N PRO A 19 -3.17 -28.56 0.73
CA PRO A 19 -1.76 -28.93 0.86
C PRO A 19 -0.83 -27.73 1.11
N ASP A 20 -1.12 -26.59 0.48
CA ASP A 20 -0.29 -25.38 0.48
C ASP A 20 -0.59 -24.42 1.65
N THR A 21 -1.35 -24.86 2.66
CA THR A 21 -1.74 -24.03 3.81
C THR A 21 -1.22 -24.63 5.13
N LEU A 22 -0.94 -23.80 6.11
CA LEU A 22 -0.72 -24.25 7.48
C LEU A 22 -2.10 -24.49 8.14
N LEU A 23 -2.38 -25.74 8.54
CA LEU A 23 -3.69 -26.11 9.06
C LEU A 23 -3.76 -25.88 10.58
N PHE A 24 -4.51 -24.87 11.00
CA PHE A 24 -4.85 -24.59 12.39
C PHE A 24 -6.06 -25.43 12.79
N PHE A 25 -5.81 -26.60 13.37
CA PHE A 25 -6.82 -27.62 13.65
C PHE A 25 -7.36 -27.47 15.07
N ARG A 26 -8.64 -27.14 15.22
CA ARG A 26 -9.27 -26.87 16.52
C ARG A 26 -9.39 -28.11 17.39
N LEU A 27 -8.78 -28.10 18.57
CA LEU A 27 -8.87 -29.14 19.58
C LEU A 27 -9.10 -28.52 20.97
N GLY A 28 -10.34 -28.54 21.43
CA GLY A 28 -10.72 -27.86 22.67
C GLY A 28 -10.44 -26.36 22.59
N ASP A 29 -9.62 -25.85 23.52
CA ASP A 29 -9.26 -24.43 23.61
C ASP A 29 -8.01 -24.05 22.81
N PHE A 30 -7.48 -24.97 21.99
CA PHE A 30 -6.29 -24.74 21.20
C PHE A 30 -6.55 -24.96 19.71
N TYR A 31 -5.76 -24.23 18.88
CA TYR A 31 -5.45 -24.66 17.53
C TYR A 31 -4.14 -25.41 17.55
N GLU A 32 -4.16 -26.65 17.15
CA GLU A 32 -2.98 -27.52 17.08
C GLU A 32 -2.58 -27.74 15.62
N MET A 33 -1.30 -27.69 15.36
CA MET A 33 -0.67 -27.98 14.07
C MET A 33 0.14 -29.26 14.20
N PHE A 34 0.18 -30.07 13.14
CA PHE A 34 0.83 -31.38 13.16
C PHE A 34 1.83 -31.53 12.01
N PHE A 35 2.77 -32.48 12.15
CA PHE A 35 3.76 -32.86 11.15
C PHE A 35 4.57 -31.68 10.60
N GLU A 36 4.61 -31.48 9.29
CA GLU A 36 5.36 -30.39 8.66
C GLU A 36 4.80 -29.00 9.03
N ASP A 37 3.47 -28.85 9.13
CA ASP A 37 2.86 -27.60 9.58
C ASP A 37 3.34 -27.21 10.98
N ALA A 38 3.50 -28.20 11.89
CA ALA A 38 4.02 -27.95 13.23
C ALA A 38 5.50 -27.53 13.23
N LYS A 39 6.31 -28.13 12.37
CA LYS A 39 7.73 -27.76 12.26
C LYS A 39 7.90 -26.34 11.72
N ILE A 40 7.14 -25.97 10.68
CA ILE A 40 7.15 -24.62 10.12
C ILE A 40 6.65 -23.62 11.17
N ALA A 41 5.46 -23.86 11.72
CA ALA A 41 4.86 -22.95 12.69
C ALA A 41 5.69 -22.79 13.97
N SER A 42 6.29 -23.88 14.48
CA SER A 42 7.20 -23.83 15.62
C SER A 42 8.40 -22.92 15.37
N LYS A 43 9.02 -23.02 14.19
CA LYS A 43 10.15 -22.20 13.79
C LYS A 43 9.76 -20.74 13.58
N GLU A 44 8.68 -20.50 12.85
CA GLU A 44 8.27 -19.14 12.49
C GLU A 44 7.65 -18.36 13.65
N LEU A 45 6.99 -19.06 14.57
CA LEU A 45 6.30 -18.46 15.72
C LEU A 45 7.08 -18.60 17.04
N GLU A 46 8.25 -19.24 17.01
CA GLU A 46 9.07 -19.53 18.20
C GLU A 46 8.31 -20.35 19.26
N LEU A 47 7.46 -21.30 18.79
CA LEU A 47 6.70 -22.18 19.65
C LEU A 47 7.47 -23.46 20.01
N VAL A 48 7.19 -24.02 21.17
CA VAL A 48 7.76 -25.32 21.59
C VAL A 48 7.16 -26.41 20.71
N LEU A 49 8.02 -27.16 20.03
CA LEU A 49 7.65 -28.38 19.32
C LEU A 49 7.54 -29.54 20.29
N THR A 50 6.36 -30.13 20.36
CA THR A 50 6.06 -31.30 21.23
C THR A 50 5.66 -32.48 20.36
N GLY A 51 5.22 -33.60 20.96
CA GLY A 51 4.75 -34.77 20.22
C GLY A 51 3.43 -35.27 20.76
N ARG A 52 2.49 -35.62 19.87
CA ARG A 52 1.21 -36.22 20.19
C ARG A 52 1.13 -37.67 19.71
N ASP A 53 0.47 -38.52 20.49
CA ASP A 53 0.21 -39.91 20.09
C ASP A 53 -0.76 -39.92 18.89
N CYS A 54 -0.34 -40.53 17.78
CA CYS A 54 -1.09 -40.60 16.52
C CYS A 54 -1.57 -42.01 16.18
N GLY A 55 -1.33 -43.02 17.09
CA GLY A 55 -1.60 -44.41 16.84
C GLY A 55 -0.49 -45.15 16.08
N GLN A 56 0.69 -44.51 15.91
CA GLN A 56 1.92 -45.09 15.36
C GLN A 56 3.00 -45.18 16.42
N GLU A 57 4.10 -45.91 16.16
CA GLU A 57 5.22 -46.01 17.09
C GLU A 57 5.90 -44.67 17.38
N GLU A 58 5.97 -43.80 16.37
CA GLU A 58 6.49 -42.44 16.52
C GLU A 58 5.37 -41.44 16.81
N ARG A 59 5.60 -40.52 17.74
CA ARG A 59 4.69 -39.43 18.04
C ARG A 59 4.68 -38.39 16.90
N ALA A 60 3.51 -37.93 16.48
CA ALA A 60 3.38 -36.85 15.53
C ALA A 60 3.96 -35.54 16.11
N PRO A 61 4.94 -34.88 15.46
CA PRO A 61 5.35 -33.53 15.83
C PRO A 61 4.13 -32.60 15.90
N MET A 62 4.03 -31.83 16.97
CA MET A 62 2.89 -30.96 17.26
C MET A 62 3.36 -29.66 17.91
N CYS A 63 2.75 -28.56 17.55
CA CYS A 63 2.74 -27.33 18.34
C CYS A 63 1.30 -26.76 18.33
N GLY A 64 1.00 -25.84 19.25
CA GLY A 64 -0.35 -25.30 19.36
C GLY A 64 -0.36 -23.93 20.00
N VAL A 65 -1.42 -23.18 19.69
CA VAL A 65 -1.69 -21.84 20.23
C VAL A 65 -3.10 -21.80 20.84
N PRO A 66 -3.34 -21.05 21.92
CA PRO A 66 -4.70 -20.86 22.43
C PRO A 66 -5.58 -20.17 21.39
N PHE A 67 -6.81 -20.65 21.21
CA PHE A 67 -7.68 -20.12 20.14
C PHE A 67 -7.99 -18.64 20.29
N HIS A 68 -8.12 -18.14 21.53
CA HIS A 68 -8.42 -16.74 21.80
C HIS A 68 -7.26 -15.78 21.49
N SER A 69 -6.04 -16.28 21.33
CA SER A 69 -4.86 -15.49 20.93
C SER A 69 -4.34 -15.85 19.55
N ALA A 70 -5.04 -16.70 18.80
CA ALA A 70 -4.60 -17.21 17.49
C ALA A 70 -4.35 -16.11 16.47
N ASP A 71 -5.15 -15.04 16.47
CA ASP A 71 -5.05 -13.95 15.50
C ASP A 71 -3.65 -13.34 15.44
N SER A 72 -2.99 -13.15 16.59
CA SER A 72 -1.64 -12.59 16.65
C SER A 72 -0.58 -13.52 16.02
N TYR A 73 -0.78 -14.82 16.11
CA TYR A 73 0.09 -15.84 15.51
C TYR A 73 -0.18 -15.98 14.03
N ILE A 74 -1.45 -15.97 13.62
CA ILE A 74 -1.88 -15.98 12.22
C ILE A 74 -1.31 -14.75 11.51
N ALA A 75 -1.41 -13.56 12.13
CA ALA A 75 -0.83 -12.32 11.60
C ALA A 75 0.65 -12.44 11.27
N LYS A 76 1.44 -13.06 12.17
CA LYS A 76 2.88 -13.28 11.95
C LYS A 76 3.16 -14.21 10.77
N LEU A 77 2.39 -15.28 10.63
CA LEU A 77 2.55 -16.21 9.51
C LEU A 77 2.16 -15.59 8.19
N VAL A 78 1.00 -14.92 8.16
CA VAL A 78 0.47 -14.27 6.95
C VAL A 78 1.40 -13.12 6.50
N SER A 79 1.94 -12.33 7.43
CA SER A 79 2.92 -11.27 7.10
C SER A 79 4.22 -11.80 6.48
N ARG A 80 4.54 -13.10 6.69
CA ARG A 80 5.67 -13.81 6.07
C ARG A 80 5.29 -14.57 4.79
N GLY A 81 4.07 -14.39 4.30
CA GLY A 81 3.57 -14.98 3.06
C GLY A 81 2.92 -16.36 3.20
N TYR A 82 2.81 -16.91 4.42
CA TYR A 82 2.13 -18.19 4.62
C TYR A 82 0.63 -18.06 4.54
N LYS A 83 -0.03 -19.11 3.99
CA LYS A 83 -1.49 -19.26 4.00
C LYS A 83 -1.90 -20.11 5.19
N VAL A 84 -2.92 -19.69 5.93
CA VAL A 84 -3.39 -20.37 7.14
C VAL A 84 -4.84 -20.82 6.95
N ALA A 85 -5.08 -22.13 7.00
CA ALA A 85 -6.43 -22.69 6.99
C ALA A 85 -6.95 -22.85 8.42
N ILE A 86 -8.06 -22.17 8.73
CA ILE A 86 -8.71 -22.24 10.05
C ILE A 86 -9.74 -23.35 10.03
N CYS A 87 -9.48 -24.41 10.79
CA CYS A 87 -10.36 -25.58 10.90
C CYS A 87 -11.08 -25.57 12.25
N GLU A 88 -12.40 -25.35 12.22
CA GLU A 88 -13.27 -25.27 13.40
C GLU A 88 -14.12 -26.53 13.58
N GLN A 89 -14.62 -26.71 14.80
CA GLN A 89 -15.63 -27.69 15.12
C GLN A 89 -17.00 -27.20 14.59
N VAL A 90 -17.52 -27.89 13.59
CA VAL A 90 -18.82 -27.54 12.96
C VAL A 90 -20.01 -28.28 13.56
N GLU A 91 -19.76 -29.10 14.58
CA GLU A 91 -20.76 -29.87 15.32
C GLU A 91 -20.61 -29.60 16.83
N ASP A 92 -21.72 -29.51 17.56
CA ASP A 92 -21.70 -29.34 19.02
C ASP A 92 -21.10 -30.58 19.71
N PRO A 93 -20.01 -30.42 20.45
CA PRO A 93 -19.39 -31.53 21.21
C PRO A 93 -20.35 -32.26 22.15
N ALA A 94 -21.39 -31.60 22.67
CA ALA A 94 -22.36 -32.19 23.58
C ALA A 94 -23.35 -33.16 22.87
N THR A 95 -23.56 -33.00 21.56
CA THR A 95 -24.50 -33.78 20.76
C THR A 95 -23.79 -34.77 19.84
N ALA A 96 -22.47 -34.67 19.68
CA ALA A 96 -21.69 -35.50 18.77
C ALA A 96 -21.67 -36.98 19.19
N LYS A 97 -22.01 -37.86 18.29
CA LYS A 97 -21.87 -39.31 18.46
C LYS A 97 -20.53 -39.75 17.91
N GLY A 98 -19.47 -39.64 18.72
CA GLY A 98 -18.12 -40.01 18.31
C GLY A 98 -17.17 -38.84 18.25
N ILE A 99 -16.37 -38.72 17.17
CA ILE A 99 -15.46 -37.59 16.98
C ILE A 99 -16.24 -36.42 16.40
N VAL A 100 -16.11 -35.24 17.04
CA VAL A 100 -16.71 -33.98 16.59
C VAL A 100 -16.24 -33.68 15.17
N LYS A 101 -17.17 -33.40 14.26
CA LYS A 101 -16.88 -33.04 12.88
C LYS A 101 -16.19 -31.66 12.84
N ARG A 102 -15.13 -31.59 12.03
CA ARG A 102 -14.39 -30.36 11.77
C ARG A 102 -14.34 -30.07 10.30
N ASP A 103 -14.30 -28.80 9.96
CA ASP A 103 -14.15 -28.36 8.58
C ASP A 103 -13.37 -27.04 8.53
N VAL A 104 -12.75 -26.74 7.40
CA VAL A 104 -12.12 -25.46 7.16
C VAL A 104 -13.18 -24.42 6.89
N VAL A 105 -13.31 -23.49 7.83
CA VAL A 105 -14.30 -22.40 7.75
C VAL A 105 -13.77 -21.21 6.98
N ARG A 106 -12.44 -21.06 6.90
CA ARG A 106 -11.79 -19.96 6.21
C ARG A 106 -10.30 -20.25 6.00
N ILE A 107 -9.74 -19.68 4.92
CA ILE A 107 -8.29 -19.61 4.69
C ILE A 107 -7.87 -18.14 4.77
N VAL A 108 -6.89 -17.83 5.59
CA VAL A 108 -6.32 -16.48 5.69
C VAL A 108 -5.07 -16.42 4.83
N THR A 109 -5.08 -15.53 3.85
CA THR A 109 -3.95 -15.27 2.94
C THR A 109 -3.56 -13.79 3.00
N PRO A 110 -2.36 -13.38 2.53
CA PRO A 110 -1.94 -11.98 2.60
C PRO A 110 -2.90 -10.98 1.98
N GLY A 111 -3.57 -11.34 0.88
CA GLY A 111 -4.54 -10.48 0.17
C GLY A 111 -5.98 -10.58 0.66
N THR A 112 -6.29 -11.48 1.61
CA THR A 112 -7.65 -11.75 2.05
C THR A 112 -7.90 -11.52 3.54
N VAL A 113 -6.99 -10.83 4.20
CA VAL A 113 -7.10 -10.42 5.60
C VAL A 113 -8.22 -9.41 5.79
N ILE A 114 -9.05 -9.58 6.83
CA ILE A 114 -10.11 -8.65 7.24
C ILE A 114 -9.96 -8.16 8.69
N GLU A 115 -9.11 -8.80 9.48
CA GLU A 115 -8.84 -8.44 10.87
C GLU A 115 -8.05 -7.14 10.96
N SER A 116 -8.54 -6.17 11.77
CA SER A 116 -7.94 -4.83 11.89
C SER A 116 -6.51 -4.84 12.41
N ASN A 117 -6.18 -5.79 13.31
CA ASN A 117 -4.85 -5.93 13.88
C ASN A 117 -3.80 -6.48 12.90
N MET A 118 -4.23 -6.96 11.73
CA MET A 118 -3.36 -7.49 10.67
C MET A 118 -3.23 -6.52 9.50
N LEU A 119 -4.02 -5.45 9.47
CA LEU A 119 -4.10 -4.49 8.37
C LEU A 119 -3.43 -3.17 8.73
N ASP A 120 -2.78 -2.54 7.75
CA ASP A 120 -2.36 -1.14 7.83
C ASP A 120 -3.58 -0.24 7.60
N GLU A 121 -3.87 0.66 8.53
CA GLU A 121 -5.01 1.57 8.43
C GLU A 121 -4.90 2.53 7.24
N SER A 122 -3.68 2.89 6.85
CA SER A 122 -3.40 3.87 5.81
C SER A 122 -3.32 3.30 4.40
N LYS A 123 -3.48 1.96 4.25
CA LYS A 123 -3.33 1.26 2.97
C LYS A 123 -4.45 0.28 2.74
N ASN A 124 -4.83 0.13 1.47
CA ASN A 124 -5.66 -0.97 1.03
C ASN A 124 -4.88 -2.29 1.03
N ASN A 125 -5.60 -3.41 1.13
CA ASN A 125 -5.02 -4.75 1.13
C ASN A 125 -5.46 -5.53 -0.11
N TYR A 126 -4.91 -5.15 -1.26
CA TYR A 126 -5.35 -5.71 -2.54
C TYR A 126 -4.84 -7.13 -2.79
N LEU A 127 -5.77 -7.98 -3.25
CA LEU A 127 -5.51 -9.14 -4.08
C LEU A 127 -5.53 -8.67 -5.54
N ALA A 128 -4.50 -9.00 -6.32
CA ALA A 128 -4.49 -8.76 -7.76
C ALA A 128 -4.71 -10.05 -8.54
N SER A 129 -5.62 -10.02 -9.51
CA SER A 129 -5.77 -11.06 -10.51
C SER A 129 -5.33 -10.53 -11.87
N VAL A 130 -4.36 -11.20 -12.48
CA VAL A 130 -3.73 -10.78 -13.73
C VAL A 130 -3.97 -11.83 -14.80
N PHE A 131 -4.64 -11.44 -15.86
CA PHE A 131 -4.79 -12.24 -17.07
C PHE A 131 -4.15 -11.53 -18.25
N ILE A 132 -3.32 -12.22 -19.01
CA ILE A 132 -2.73 -11.71 -20.25
C ILE A 132 -2.85 -12.77 -21.35
N SER A 133 -3.13 -12.32 -22.55
CA SER A 133 -3.08 -13.08 -23.78
C SER A 133 -2.20 -12.36 -24.80
N ASP A 134 -2.04 -12.93 -25.99
CA ASP A 134 -1.19 -12.34 -27.07
C ASP A 134 -1.65 -10.91 -27.47
N LYS A 135 -2.88 -10.52 -27.22
CA LYS A 135 -3.49 -9.28 -27.74
C LYS A 135 -4.12 -8.38 -26.69
N SER A 136 -4.27 -8.83 -25.46
CA SER A 136 -4.97 -8.08 -24.43
C SER A 136 -4.61 -8.54 -23.04
N CYS A 137 -4.74 -7.65 -22.07
CA CYS A 137 -4.66 -8.00 -20.65
C CYS A 137 -5.92 -7.55 -19.90
N GLY A 138 -6.19 -8.22 -18.79
CA GLY A 138 -7.20 -7.86 -17.81
C GLY A 138 -6.60 -7.91 -16.42
N LEU A 139 -6.97 -6.95 -15.61
CA LEU A 139 -6.51 -6.78 -14.23
C LEU A 139 -7.71 -6.58 -13.33
N ALA A 140 -7.72 -7.26 -12.19
CA ALA A 140 -8.68 -7.02 -11.13
C ALA A 140 -7.92 -6.85 -9.80
N PHE A 141 -8.15 -5.73 -9.13
CA PHE A 141 -7.63 -5.43 -7.80
C PHE A 141 -8.81 -5.42 -6.83
N VAL A 142 -8.78 -6.31 -5.85
CA VAL A 142 -9.87 -6.49 -4.89
C VAL A 142 -9.36 -6.34 -3.47
N ASP A 143 -9.90 -5.39 -2.72
CA ASP A 143 -9.67 -5.28 -1.28
C ASP A 143 -10.88 -5.86 -0.54
N VAL A 144 -10.73 -7.08 -0.03
CA VAL A 144 -11.79 -7.78 0.71
C VAL A 144 -12.17 -7.04 1.99
N SER A 145 -11.23 -6.30 2.59
CA SER A 145 -11.44 -5.62 3.88
C SER A 145 -12.33 -4.37 3.76
N THR A 146 -12.41 -3.76 2.57
CA THR A 146 -13.24 -2.58 2.29
C THR A 146 -14.36 -2.87 1.29
N GLY A 147 -14.24 -3.95 0.52
CA GLY A 147 -15.14 -4.28 -0.59
C GLY A 147 -14.86 -3.49 -1.87
N GLU A 148 -13.72 -2.84 -1.96
CA GLU A 148 -13.30 -2.04 -3.11
C GLU A 148 -12.77 -2.92 -4.24
N VAL A 149 -13.24 -2.67 -5.47
CA VAL A 149 -12.82 -3.40 -6.67
C VAL A 149 -12.47 -2.45 -7.78
N HIS A 150 -11.25 -2.57 -8.31
CA HIS A 150 -10.80 -1.84 -9.49
C HIS A 150 -10.49 -2.80 -10.62
N LEU A 151 -11.07 -2.57 -11.77
CA LEU A 151 -10.84 -3.33 -13.00
C LEU A 151 -10.13 -2.49 -14.04
N ASP A 152 -9.16 -3.09 -14.70
CA ASP A 152 -8.37 -2.41 -15.73
C ASP A 152 -8.01 -3.37 -16.87
N SER A 153 -7.84 -2.82 -18.06
CA SER A 153 -7.51 -3.62 -19.25
C SER A 153 -6.75 -2.80 -20.29
N ALA A 154 -5.87 -3.46 -21.00
CA ALA A 154 -5.21 -2.90 -22.17
C ALA A 154 -5.25 -3.89 -23.33
N SER A 155 -5.30 -3.36 -24.56
CA SER A 155 -5.44 -4.15 -25.80
C SER A 155 -4.23 -4.07 -26.72
N ASP A 156 -3.07 -3.57 -26.26
CA ASP A 156 -1.92 -3.25 -27.08
C ASP A 156 -0.71 -4.17 -26.83
N ASN A 157 0.31 -4.01 -27.67
CA ASN A 157 1.59 -4.71 -27.58
C ASN A 157 2.37 -4.41 -26.28
N ASP A 158 1.92 -3.40 -25.50
CA ASP A 158 2.55 -2.95 -24.26
C ASP A 158 1.83 -3.47 -23.00
N ALA A 159 1.00 -4.52 -23.15
CA ALA A 159 0.25 -5.11 -22.04
C ALA A 159 1.11 -5.46 -20.81
N ALA A 160 2.35 -5.92 -21.00
CA ALA A 160 3.24 -6.24 -19.89
C ALA A 160 3.66 -5.00 -19.10
N GLU A 161 3.96 -3.90 -19.78
CA GLU A 161 4.30 -2.63 -19.14
C GLU A 161 3.09 -2.03 -18.41
N HIS A 162 1.93 -2.07 -19.04
CA HIS A 162 0.67 -1.65 -18.40
C HIS A 162 0.41 -2.43 -17.10
N ILE A 163 0.54 -3.76 -17.13
CA ILE A 163 0.41 -4.62 -15.94
C ILE A 163 1.38 -4.19 -14.85
N ILE A 164 2.66 -3.99 -15.19
CA ILE A 164 3.71 -3.61 -14.23
C ILE A 164 3.39 -2.25 -13.59
N ASN A 165 2.99 -1.26 -14.39
CA ASN A 165 2.63 0.07 -13.90
C ASN A 165 1.42 0.01 -12.96
N ARG A 166 0.40 -0.79 -13.29
CA ARG A 166 -0.80 -0.96 -12.45
C ARG A 166 -0.51 -1.74 -11.16
N LEU A 167 0.25 -2.82 -11.25
CA LEU A 167 0.72 -3.55 -10.07
C LEU A 167 1.55 -2.65 -9.13
N GLY A 168 2.36 -1.77 -9.69
CA GLY A 168 3.13 -0.78 -8.92
C GLY A 168 2.24 0.28 -8.25
N CYS A 169 1.15 0.70 -8.91
CA CYS A 169 0.18 1.64 -8.37
C CYS A 169 -0.57 1.06 -7.16
N TYR A 170 -1.17 -0.13 -7.31
CA TYR A 170 -1.98 -0.75 -6.26
C TYR A 170 -1.16 -1.51 -5.20
N SER A 171 0.09 -1.88 -5.52
CA SER A 171 1.00 -2.60 -4.62
C SER A 171 0.32 -3.77 -3.88
N PRO A 172 -0.24 -4.75 -4.61
CA PRO A 172 -1.02 -5.84 -4.02
C PRO A 172 -0.18 -6.68 -3.06
N ARG A 173 -0.85 -7.28 -2.07
CA ARG A 173 -0.24 -8.19 -1.09
C ARG A 173 -0.27 -9.65 -1.52
N GLU A 174 -1.10 -9.97 -2.49
CA GLU A 174 -1.22 -11.30 -3.08
C GLU A 174 -1.53 -11.15 -4.57
N VAL A 175 -0.98 -12.04 -5.39
CA VAL A 175 -1.18 -12.00 -6.85
C VAL A 175 -1.53 -13.40 -7.36
N ILE A 176 -2.61 -13.48 -8.15
CA ILE A 176 -2.95 -14.66 -8.93
C ILE A 176 -2.81 -14.35 -10.40
N ILE A 177 -2.20 -15.25 -11.16
CA ILE A 177 -1.87 -15.02 -12.57
C ILE A 177 -2.17 -16.24 -13.43
N ASN A 178 -2.43 -16.02 -14.72
CA ASN A 178 -2.49 -17.13 -15.67
C ASN A 178 -1.08 -17.62 -16.06
N LYS A 179 -0.99 -18.80 -16.63
CA LYS A 179 0.27 -19.45 -17.01
C LYS A 179 1.08 -18.60 -18.00
N TYR A 180 0.42 -17.90 -18.91
CA TYR A 180 1.08 -17.02 -19.87
C TYR A 180 1.73 -15.83 -19.18
N ALA A 181 1.02 -15.14 -18.28
CA ALA A 181 1.58 -14.05 -17.46
C ALA A 181 2.82 -14.50 -16.67
N ALA A 182 2.78 -15.71 -16.10
CA ALA A 182 3.92 -16.29 -15.38
C ALA A 182 5.14 -16.51 -16.27
N SER A 183 4.95 -16.77 -17.57
CA SER A 183 6.04 -16.96 -18.54
C SER A 183 6.70 -15.67 -18.98
N VAL A 184 6.04 -14.52 -18.81
CA VAL A 184 6.57 -13.19 -19.12
C VAL A 184 7.53 -12.77 -18.00
N LYS A 185 8.84 -12.86 -18.26
CA LYS A 185 9.89 -12.62 -17.25
C LYS A 185 9.76 -11.27 -16.56
N THR A 186 9.47 -10.21 -17.30
CA THR A 186 9.34 -8.85 -16.73
C THR A 186 8.25 -8.77 -15.69
N ILE A 187 7.10 -9.42 -15.89
CA ILE A 187 5.99 -9.45 -14.93
C ILE A 187 6.38 -10.30 -13.70
N SER A 188 6.87 -11.52 -13.93
CA SER A 188 7.20 -12.46 -12.84
C SER A 188 8.34 -11.95 -11.96
N GLU A 189 9.37 -11.33 -12.55
CA GLU A 189 10.47 -10.70 -11.82
C GLU A 189 10.02 -9.44 -11.08
N PHE A 190 9.14 -8.64 -11.65
CA PHE A 190 8.57 -7.48 -10.97
C PHE A 190 7.80 -7.88 -9.70
N ILE A 191 6.92 -8.87 -9.80
CA ILE A 191 6.13 -9.35 -8.64
C ILE A 191 7.07 -9.87 -7.53
N LYS A 192 8.05 -10.71 -7.87
CA LYS A 192 8.96 -11.31 -6.89
C LYS A 192 9.97 -10.33 -6.31
N ASN A 193 10.65 -9.56 -7.16
CA ASN A 193 11.80 -8.77 -6.75
C ASN A 193 11.43 -7.36 -6.29
N ARG A 194 10.40 -6.75 -6.91
CA ARG A 194 10.00 -5.36 -6.60
C ARG A 194 8.87 -5.30 -5.59
N LEU A 195 7.80 -6.07 -5.80
CA LEU A 195 6.70 -6.14 -4.83
C LEU A 195 7.05 -7.04 -3.64
N SER A 196 8.01 -7.96 -3.81
CA SER A 196 8.37 -8.97 -2.78
C SER A 196 7.16 -9.83 -2.37
N VAL A 197 6.35 -10.20 -3.36
CA VAL A 197 5.12 -11.00 -3.20
C VAL A 197 5.23 -12.27 -4.02
N ASP A 198 4.79 -13.38 -3.48
CA ASP A 198 4.62 -14.60 -4.24
C ASP A 198 3.33 -14.56 -5.05
N TYR A 199 3.34 -15.23 -6.22
CA TYR A 199 2.15 -15.34 -7.03
C TYR A 199 1.71 -16.80 -7.19
N GLN A 200 0.39 -16.99 -7.33
CA GLN A 200 -0.20 -18.29 -7.61
C GLN A 200 -0.62 -18.37 -9.07
N ILE A 201 -0.24 -19.48 -9.73
CA ILE A 201 -0.67 -19.74 -11.12
C ILE A 201 -2.03 -20.44 -11.08
N VAL A 202 -3.01 -19.83 -11.73
CA VAL A 202 -4.37 -20.36 -11.83
C VAL A 202 -4.42 -21.42 -12.94
N SER A 203 -5.18 -22.49 -12.72
CA SER A 203 -5.35 -23.58 -13.69
C SER A 203 -6.12 -23.10 -14.92
N GLU A 204 -5.78 -23.61 -16.10
CA GLU A 204 -6.48 -23.30 -17.36
C GLU A 204 -7.98 -23.66 -17.31
N LYS A 205 -8.35 -24.62 -16.46
CA LYS A 205 -9.74 -25.05 -16.27
C LYS A 205 -10.60 -23.99 -15.58
N ASP A 206 -9.98 -23.11 -14.80
CA ASP A 206 -10.67 -22.06 -14.03
C ASP A 206 -11.02 -20.84 -14.92
N TYR A 207 -10.70 -20.88 -16.22
CA TYR A 207 -11.00 -19.85 -17.22
C TYR A 207 -12.16 -20.23 -18.15
N ASP A 208 -13.16 -20.98 -17.65
CA ASP A 208 -14.38 -21.24 -18.40
C ASP A 208 -15.27 -20.00 -18.47
N VAL A 209 -15.52 -19.49 -19.69
CA VAL A 209 -16.24 -18.23 -19.93
C VAL A 209 -17.66 -18.28 -19.39
N ASP A 210 -18.37 -19.41 -19.58
CA ASP A 210 -19.78 -19.51 -19.19
C ASP A 210 -19.93 -19.61 -17.67
N GLU A 211 -19.01 -20.34 -17.01
CA GLU A 211 -18.94 -20.42 -15.56
C GLU A 211 -18.61 -19.07 -14.94
N LEU A 212 -17.60 -18.34 -15.46
CA LEU A 212 -17.21 -17.04 -14.95
C LEU A 212 -18.28 -15.98 -15.18
N LYS A 213 -18.97 -16.00 -16.33
CA LYS A 213 -20.15 -15.14 -16.58
C LYS A 213 -21.24 -15.40 -15.56
N SER A 214 -21.55 -16.67 -15.33
CA SER A 214 -22.54 -17.05 -14.32
C SER A 214 -22.16 -16.59 -12.93
N THR A 215 -20.89 -16.76 -12.55
CA THR A 215 -20.37 -16.31 -11.24
C THR A 215 -20.49 -14.81 -11.06
N ILE A 216 -20.11 -14.02 -12.08
CA ILE A 216 -20.18 -12.56 -12.01
C ILE A 216 -21.63 -12.08 -11.99
N SER A 217 -22.50 -12.63 -12.85
CA SER A 217 -23.92 -12.26 -12.91
C SER A 217 -24.66 -12.56 -11.61
N ALA A 218 -24.38 -13.71 -11.02
CA ALA A 218 -24.98 -14.09 -9.73
C ALA A 218 -24.50 -13.17 -8.60
N HIS A 219 -23.28 -12.66 -8.68
CA HIS A 219 -22.67 -11.85 -7.64
C HIS A 219 -23.02 -10.36 -7.76
N LEU A 220 -23.15 -9.84 -8.98
CA LEU A 220 -23.41 -8.43 -9.28
C LEU A 220 -24.78 -8.21 -9.96
N PRO A 221 -25.91 -8.55 -9.34
CA PRO A 221 -27.23 -8.46 -9.99
C PRO A 221 -27.65 -7.02 -10.33
N LYS A 222 -27.06 -6.00 -9.70
CA LYS A 222 -27.37 -4.59 -9.93
C LYS A 222 -26.60 -3.95 -11.10
N VAL A 223 -25.71 -4.71 -11.75
CA VAL A 223 -24.73 -4.17 -12.71
C VAL A 223 -25.06 -4.56 -14.14
N GLU A 224 -26.35 -4.70 -14.50
CA GLU A 224 -26.77 -4.99 -15.88
C GLU A 224 -26.14 -4.04 -16.92
N ASN A 225 -25.99 -2.76 -16.59
CA ASN A 225 -25.35 -1.77 -17.47
C ASN A 225 -23.82 -1.93 -17.54
N GLN A 226 -23.17 -2.49 -16.53
CA GLN A 226 -21.71 -2.71 -16.49
C GLN A 226 -21.34 -4.04 -17.13
N PHE A 227 -22.26 -4.98 -17.27
CA PHE A 227 -22.02 -6.28 -17.91
C PHE A 227 -21.56 -6.15 -19.36
N SER A 228 -22.01 -5.09 -20.05
CA SER A 228 -21.57 -4.76 -21.41
C SER A 228 -20.05 -4.52 -21.52
N GLU A 229 -19.37 -4.07 -20.46
CA GLU A 229 -17.93 -3.88 -20.47
C GLU A 229 -17.18 -5.21 -20.43
N PHE A 230 -17.67 -6.19 -19.66
CA PHE A 230 -17.12 -7.55 -19.64
C PHE A 230 -17.33 -8.27 -20.97
N GLU A 231 -18.46 -8.04 -21.65
CA GLU A 231 -18.72 -8.61 -22.97
C GLU A 231 -17.80 -8.05 -24.05
N LYS A 232 -17.47 -6.77 -23.97
CA LYS A 232 -16.50 -6.11 -24.87
C LYS A 232 -15.07 -6.57 -24.61
N ASN A 233 -14.74 -6.91 -23.36
CA ASN A 233 -13.40 -7.25 -22.95
C ASN A 233 -13.35 -8.55 -22.14
N VAL A 234 -13.16 -9.66 -22.83
CA VAL A 234 -13.08 -10.98 -22.22
C VAL A 234 -11.92 -11.12 -21.22
N SER A 235 -10.85 -10.36 -21.39
CA SER A 235 -9.71 -10.38 -20.43
C SER A 235 -10.11 -9.85 -19.07
N LEU A 236 -11.00 -8.85 -18.99
CA LEU A 236 -11.59 -8.38 -17.74
C LEU A 236 -12.43 -9.44 -17.07
N LEU A 237 -13.26 -10.14 -17.87
CA LEU A 237 -14.08 -11.23 -17.37
C LEU A 237 -13.22 -12.33 -16.75
N TYR A 238 -12.13 -12.71 -17.40
CA TYR A 238 -11.18 -13.67 -16.86
C TYR A 238 -10.54 -13.19 -15.56
N ALA A 239 -10.01 -11.96 -15.53
CA ALA A 239 -9.34 -11.44 -14.35
C ALA A 239 -10.29 -11.36 -13.15
N PHE A 240 -11.47 -10.78 -13.33
CA PHE A 240 -12.41 -10.57 -12.22
C PHE A 240 -13.15 -11.86 -11.81
N GLY A 241 -13.61 -12.66 -12.77
CA GLY A 241 -14.31 -13.93 -12.47
C GLY A 241 -13.40 -14.90 -11.71
N VAL A 242 -12.13 -15.01 -12.10
CA VAL A 242 -11.15 -15.84 -11.39
C VAL A 242 -10.86 -15.27 -9.99
N ALA A 243 -10.77 -13.94 -9.82
CA ALA A 243 -10.62 -13.32 -8.51
C ALA A 243 -11.80 -13.67 -7.58
N LEU A 244 -13.04 -13.58 -8.08
CA LEU A 244 -14.24 -13.94 -7.31
C LEU A 244 -14.26 -15.43 -6.93
N ASN A 245 -13.95 -16.33 -7.86
CA ASN A 245 -13.91 -17.77 -7.58
C ASN A 245 -12.83 -18.10 -6.54
N TYR A 246 -11.63 -17.47 -6.66
CA TYR A 246 -10.57 -17.61 -5.67
C TYR A 246 -11.02 -17.15 -4.28
N LEU A 247 -11.61 -15.95 -4.21
CA LEU A 247 -12.07 -15.37 -2.95
C LEU A 247 -13.18 -16.19 -2.29
N LYS A 248 -14.15 -16.69 -3.06
CA LYS A 248 -15.18 -17.61 -2.55
C LYS A 248 -14.57 -18.89 -1.99
N GLY A 249 -13.56 -19.44 -2.68
CA GLY A 249 -12.82 -20.62 -2.22
C GLY A 249 -12.06 -20.40 -0.90
N VAL A 250 -11.51 -19.20 -0.69
CA VAL A 250 -10.71 -18.83 0.47
C VAL A 250 -11.56 -18.38 1.64
N GLN A 251 -12.52 -17.47 1.42
CA GLN A 251 -13.36 -16.89 2.47
C GLN A 251 -14.54 -17.82 2.87
N LYS A 252 -14.91 -18.77 2.00
CA LYS A 252 -16.03 -19.72 2.26
C LYS A 252 -17.37 -19.03 2.53
N ASN A 253 -17.60 -17.86 1.96
CA ASN A 253 -18.83 -17.07 2.07
C ASN A 253 -19.20 -16.43 0.73
N ASP A 254 -20.35 -15.75 0.68
CA ASP A 254 -20.91 -15.20 -0.55
C ASP A 254 -20.31 -13.84 -0.98
N LEU A 255 -19.33 -13.31 -0.28
CA LEU A 255 -18.64 -12.04 -0.58
C LEU A 255 -19.60 -10.85 -0.76
N GLU A 256 -20.65 -10.75 0.04
CA GLU A 256 -21.71 -9.75 -0.10
C GLU A 256 -21.21 -8.30 -0.05
N ASN A 257 -20.04 -8.06 0.56
CA ASN A 257 -19.40 -6.74 0.58
C ASN A 257 -18.77 -6.33 -0.78
N ILE A 258 -18.56 -7.27 -1.72
CA ILE A 258 -18.01 -7.01 -3.06
C ILE A 258 -19.19 -6.89 -4.02
N ASN A 259 -19.86 -5.75 -4.10
CA ASN A 259 -21.07 -5.56 -4.90
C ASN A 259 -21.01 -4.32 -5.81
N ASP A 260 -19.88 -3.62 -5.85
CA ASP A 260 -19.63 -2.44 -6.68
C ASP A 260 -18.24 -2.55 -7.32
N VAL A 261 -18.13 -2.14 -8.57
CA VAL A 261 -16.92 -2.30 -9.39
C VAL A 261 -16.59 -0.98 -10.07
N ASP A 262 -15.37 -0.54 -9.91
CA ASP A 262 -14.83 0.65 -10.56
C ASP A 262 -13.99 0.25 -11.78
N PHE A 263 -14.42 0.68 -12.97
CA PHE A 263 -13.67 0.48 -14.21
C PHE A 263 -12.69 1.61 -14.42
N TYR A 264 -11.41 1.28 -14.47
CA TYR A 264 -10.38 2.25 -14.77
C TYR A 264 -10.54 2.80 -16.19
N ASN A 265 -10.54 4.10 -16.29
CA ASN A 265 -10.53 4.81 -17.56
C ASN A 265 -9.22 5.61 -17.66
N GLU A 266 -8.36 5.23 -18.61
CA GLU A 266 -7.07 5.92 -18.84
C GLU A 266 -7.22 7.44 -19.04
N ASN A 267 -8.35 7.87 -19.61
CA ASN A 267 -8.64 9.30 -19.84
C ASN A 267 -9.08 10.04 -18.56
N SER A 268 -9.20 9.37 -17.41
CA SER A 268 -9.61 10.00 -16.16
C SER A 268 -8.45 10.46 -15.30
N PHE A 269 -7.30 9.81 -15.43
CA PHE A 269 -6.16 10.00 -14.54
C PHE A 269 -4.87 10.29 -15.29
N LEU A 270 -4.05 11.16 -14.69
CA LEU A 270 -2.69 11.42 -15.14
C LEU A 270 -1.85 10.15 -15.02
N THR A 271 -1.23 9.74 -16.10
CA THR A 271 -0.39 8.55 -16.12
C THR A 271 0.95 8.84 -15.47
N LEU A 272 1.28 8.06 -14.45
CA LEU A 272 2.56 8.07 -13.75
C LEU A 272 3.17 6.68 -13.84
N ASP A 273 4.31 6.56 -14.48
CA ASP A 273 5.07 5.32 -14.47
C ASP A 273 5.73 5.06 -13.10
N LEU A 274 6.28 3.88 -12.93
CA LEU A 274 6.97 3.51 -11.68
C LEU A 274 8.15 4.42 -11.36
N ASN A 275 8.86 4.87 -12.39
CA ASN A 275 10.02 5.74 -12.25
C ASN A 275 9.60 7.13 -11.78
N ALA A 276 8.53 7.70 -12.36
CA ALA A 276 8.00 8.97 -11.92
C ALA A 276 7.53 8.93 -10.47
N ARG A 277 6.77 7.88 -10.07
CA ARG A 277 6.31 7.69 -8.69
C ARG A 277 7.47 7.65 -7.69
N ARG A 278 8.51 6.89 -8.03
CA ARG A 278 9.71 6.73 -7.20
C ARG A 278 10.57 8.00 -7.18
N ASN A 279 10.85 8.58 -8.35
CA ASN A 279 11.73 9.73 -8.48
C ASN A 279 11.15 11.00 -7.87
N LEU A 280 9.81 11.15 -7.88
CA LEU A 280 9.09 12.25 -7.22
C LEU A 280 8.78 11.96 -5.75
N GLU A 281 9.09 10.75 -5.25
CA GLU A 281 8.85 10.34 -3.87
C GLU A 281 7.41 10.62 -3.43
N LEU A 282 6.44 10.11 -4.21
CA LEU A 282 5.04 10.48 -4.02
C LEU A 282 4.46 9.97 -2.70
N THR A 283 4.67 8.70 -2.37
CA THR A 283 4.08 8.05 -1.18
C THR A 283 5.11 7.61 -0.15
N GLU A 284 6.35 7.39 -0.56
CA GLU A 284 7.46 7.00 0.29
C GLU A 284 8.80 7.49 -0.28
N THR A 285 9.81 7.63 0.60
CA THR A 285 11.16 8.04 0.20
C THR A 285 11.90 6.90 -0.51
N GLN A 286 12.75 7.26 -1.49
CA GLN A 286 13.52 6.30 -2.30
C GLN A 286 14.46 5.43 -1.45
N LEU A 287 15.15 6.06 -0.48
CA LEU A 287 16.23 5.42 0.27
C LEU A 287 15.71 4.57 1.44
N ARG A 288 14.75 5.10 2.22
CA ARG A 288 14.30 4.47 3.48
C ARG A 288 12.94 3.81 3.37
N ARG A 289 12.21 4.06 2.28
CA ARG A 289 10.81 3.63 2.09
C ARG A 289 9.88 4.07 3.22
N GLU A 290 10.13 5.27 3.75
CA GLU A 290 9.33 5.88 4.81
C GLU A 290 8.37 6.91 4.22
N LYS A 291 7.19 7.06 4.83
CA LYS A 291 6.22 8.10 4.46
C LYS A 291 6.80 9.51 4.70
N LYS A 292 7.53 9.71 5.81
CA LYS A 292 8.15 11.00 6.16
C LYS A 292 9.19 11.40 5.11
N GLY A 293 8.98 12.55 4.50
CA GLY A 293 9.81 13.05 3.41
C GLY A 293 9.23 12.78 2.01
N SER A 294 8.03 12.21 1.89
CA SER A 294 7.29 12.05 0.64
C SER A 294 6.26 13.17 0.43
N LEU A 295 5.69 13.28 -0.78
CA LEU A 295 4.57 14.19 -1.03
C LEU A 295 3.34 13.84 -0.18
N LEU A 296 3.02 12.56 -0.05
CA LEU A 296 1.93 12.09 0.80
C LEU A 296 2.10 12.53 2.26
N TRP A 297 3.33 12.57 2.78
CA TRP A 297 3.57 13.07 4.13
C TRP A 297 3.21 14.55 4.29
N VAL A 298 3.39 15.35 3.24
CA VAL A 298 3.03 16.78 3.24
C VAL A 298 1.52 16.98 3.19
N LEU A 299 0.81 16.15 2.40
CA LEU A 299 -0.61 16.34 2.10
C LEU A 299 -1.54 15.60 3.06
N ASP A 300 -1.08 14.53 3.71
CA ASP A 300 -1.92 13.65 4.52
C ASP A 300 -1.94 14.04 6.00
N HIS A 301 -2.90 14.88 6.31
CA HIS A 301 -3.34 15.26 7.66
C HIS A 301 -4.72 14.69 8.00
N THR A 302 -5.20 13.74 7.22
CA THR A 302 -6.50 13.08 7.41
C THR A 302 -6.60 12.45 8.80
N LYS A 303 -7.81 12.40 9.32
CA LYS A 303 -8.12 11.90 10.68
C LYS A 303 -8.61 10.47 10.66
N THR A 304 -9.35 10.09 9.61
CA THR A 304 -9.95 8.76 9.47
C THR A 304 -9.06 7.81 8.67
N ALA A 305 -9.17 6.51 8.93
CA ALA A 305 -8.48 5.49 8.13
C ALA A 305 -8.95 5.50 6.66
N MET A 306 -10.24 5.71 6.43
CA MET A 306 -10.85 5.84 5.10
C MET A 306 -10.27 7.04 4.34
N GLY A 307 -10.14 8.19 5.00
CA GLY A 307 -9.53 9.39 4.43
C GLY A 307 -8.05 9.20 4.08
N LYS A 308 -7.27 8.48 4.93
CA LYS A 308 -5.86 8.15 4.65
C LYS A 308 -5.71 7.32 3.38
N ARG A 309 -6.56 6.29 3.20
CA ARG A 309 -6.57 5.45 1.99
C ARG A 309 -6.92 6.29 0.75
N LEU A 310 -7.95 7.12 0.84
CA LEU A 310 -8.38 7.97 -0.26
C LEU A 310 -7.33 9.03 -0.62
N MET A 311 -6.69 9.68 0.37
CA MET A 311 -5.62 10.65 0.12
C MET A 311 -4.44 10.01 -0.61
N ARG A 312 -4.05 8.81 -0.22
CA ARG A 312 -3.02 8.04 -0.92
C ARG A 312 -3.43 7.78 -2.38
N SER A 313 -4.66 7.32 -2.62
CA SER A 313 -5.19 7.12 -3.96
C SER A 313 -5.17 8.40 -4.80
N TRP A 314 -5.54 9.55 -4.23
CA TRP A 314 -5.50 10.83 -4.93
C TRP A 314 -4.09 11.28 -5.32
N VAL A 315 -3.09 10.98 -4.49
CA VAL A 315 -1.68 11.27 -4.80
C VAL A 315 -1.14 10.32 -5.88
N GLU A 316 -1.55 9.06 -5.84
CA GLU A 316 -1.12 8.03 -6.81
C GLU A 316 -1.85 8.14 -8.15
N GLN A 317 -3.06 8.71 -8.18
CA GLN A 317 -3.92 8.84 -9.35
C GLN A 317 -4.48 10.28 -9.48
N PRO A 318 -3.63 11.28 -9.85
CA PRO A 318 -4.10 12.65 -10.10
C PRO A 318 -5.05 12.70 -11.28
N LEU A 319 -5.93 13.67 -11.30
CA LEU A 319 -7.01 13.79 -12.30
C LEU A 319 -6.52 14.46 -13.60
N ILE A 320 -7.11 14.08 -14.74
CA ILE A 320 -7.03 14.81 -16.01
C ILE A 320 -8.33 15.60 -16.25
N ASN A 321 -9.44 15.13 -15.69
CA ASN A 321 -10.73 15.79 -15.93
C ASN A 321 -10.78 17.16 -15.28
N TYR A 322 -10.82 18.21 -16.10
CA TYR A 322 -10.89 19.60 -15.66
C TYR A 322 -12.02 19.86 -14.65
N SER A 323 -13.24 19.40 -14.95
CA SER A 323 -14.40 19.64 -14.10
C SER A 323 -14.22 19.03 -12.70
N SER A 324 -13.65 17.82 -12.63
CA SER A 324 -13.39 17.14 -11.36
C SER A 324 -12.30 17.84 -10.54
N ILE A 325 -11.26 18.37 -11.19
CA ILE A 325 -10.21 19.15 -10.53
C ILE A 325 -10.80 20.42 -9.92
N ILE A 326 -11.59 21.17 -10.70
CA ILE A 326 -12.22 22.41 -10.23
C ILE A 326 -13.23 22.16 -9.10
N LEU A 327 -13.97 21.04 -9.15
CA LEU A 327 -14.87 20.66 -8.06
C LEU A 327 -14.12 20.47 -6.74
N ARG A 328 -12.95 19.80 -6.76
CA ARG A 328 -12.11 19.64 -5.56
C ARG A 328 -11.54 20.98 -5.10
N GLN A 329 -10.98 21.78 -6.02
CA GLN A 329 -10.41 23.09 -5.70
C GLN A 329 -11.44 24.04 -5.07
N ASN A 330 -12.68 24.07 -5.56
CA ASN A 330 -13.74 24.88 -4.98
C ASN A 330 -14.08 24.46 -3.55
N ALA A 331 -14.09 23.16 -3.26
CA ALA A 331 -14.31 22.66 -1.92
C ALA A 331 -13.14 23.01 -0.97
N VAL A 332 -11.91 22.85 -1.45
CA VAL A 332 -10.72 23.25 -0.69
C VAL A 332 -10.73 24.75 -0.41
N GLU A 333 -11.09 25.59 -1.38
CA GLU A 333 -11.17 27.05 -1.21
C GLU A 333 -12.21 27.44 -0.15
N GLU A 334 -13.39 26.83 -0.18
CA GLU A 334 -14.42 27.09 0.83
C GLU A 334 -13.92 26.75 2.25
N LEU A 335 -13.27 25.58 2.41
CA LEU A 335 -12.71 25.14 3.67
C LEU A 335 -11.51 26.00 4.12
N THR A 336 -10.68 26.50 3.21
CA THR A 336 -9.57 27.41 3.55
C THR A 336 -10.04 28.79 3.95
N THR A 337 -11.18 29.24 3.43
CA THR A 337 -11.79 30.53 3.74
C THR A 337 -12.49 30.51 5.10
N ASP A 338 -13.13 29.40 5.46
CA ASP A 338 -13.77 29.18 6.77
C ASP A 338 -12.94 28.22 7.65
N THR A 339 -11.92 28.77 8.28
CA THR A 339 -11.01 27.99 9.14
C THR A 339 -11.70 27.45 10.40
N ILE A 340 -12.79 28.07 10.86
CA ILE A 340 -13.59 27.58 12.01
C ILE A 340 -14.34 26.33 11.62
N LEU A 341 -14.95 26.32 10.45
CA LEU A 341 -15.59 25.13 9.86
C LEU A 341 -14.56 24.00 9.70
N LEU A 342 -13.40 24.30 9.11
CA LEU A 342 -12.33 23.34 8.91
C LEU A 342 -11.88 22.67 10.21
N ASP A 343 -11.63 23.48 11.26
CA ASP A 343 -11.15 22.97 12.55
C ASP A 343 -12.22 22.10 13.25
N SER A 344 -13.49 22.52 13.18
CA SER A 344 -14.62 21.78 13.72
C SER A 344 -14.80 20.43 13.02
N LEU A 345 -14.75 20.40 11.68
CA LEU A 345 -14.85 19.17 10.90
C LEU A 345 -13.69 18.23 11.20
N MET A 346 -12.44 18.73 11.28
CA MET A 346 -11.28 17.91 11.65
C MET A 346 -11.39 17.35 13.07
N GLY A 347 -11.99 18.09 14.00
CA GLY A 347 -12.33 17.61 15.34
C GLY A 347 -13.29 16.42 15.30
N TYR A 348 -14.43 16.55 14.63
CA TYR A 348 -15.42 15.46 14.53
C TYR A 348 -14.88 14.23 13.80
N LEU A 349 -14.09 14.44 12.74
CA LEU A 349 -13.46 13.36 12.00
C LEU A 349 -12.44 12.57 12.83
N SER A 350 -11.79 13.21 13.82
CA SER A 350 -10.82 12.51 14.68
C SER A 350 -11.44 11.44 15.59
N ASP A 351 -12.74 11.55 15.86
CA ASP A 351 -13.48 10.62 16.71
C ASP A 351 -14.20 9.52 15.91
N MET A 352 -13.98 9.49 14.58
CA MET A 352 -14.58 8.49 13.71
C MET A 352 -13.68 7.26 13.51
N PHE A 353 -14.27 6.10 13.59
CA PHE A 353 -13.63 4.82 13.29
C PHE A 353 -13.82 4.40 11.83
N ASP A 354 -13.16 3.32 11.42
CA ASP A 354 -13.18 2.81 10.06
C ASP A 354 -14.50 2.11 9.73
N LEU A 355 -15.46 2.85 9.20
CA LEU A 355 -16.79 2.34 8.82
C LEU A 355 -16.71 1.23 7.79
N GLU A 356 -15.80 1.31 6.80
CA GLU A 356 -15.68 0.33 5.73
C GLU A 356 -15.26 -1.04 6.30
N ARG A 357 -14.17 -1.07 7.10
CA ARG A 357 -13.65 -2.31 7.66
C ARG A 357 -14.54 -2.88 8.77
N ILE A 358 -15.18 -2.03 9.58
CA ILE A 358 -16.15 -2.49 10.58
C ILE A 358 -17.34 -3.15 9.86
N MET A 359 -17.89 -2.50 8.84
CA MET A 359 -19.02 -3.02 8.10
C MET A 359 -18.71 -4.36 7.40
N THR A 360 -17.53 -4.49 6.82
CA THR A 360 -17.07 -5.76 6.25
C THR A 360 -17.07 -6.88 7.29
N ARG A 361 -16.56 -6.66 8.50
CA ARG A 361 -16.59 -7.67 9.56
C ARG A 361 -18.00 -7.99 10.06
N ILE A 362 -18.90 -7.01 10.03
CA ILE A 362 -20.33 -7.22 10.35
C ILE A 362 -20.95 -8.14 9.30
N VAL A 363 -20.74 -7.87 8.03
CA VAL A 363 -21.26 -8.70 6.91
C VAL A 363 -20.69 -10.11 6.96
N TYR A 364 -19.39 -10.28 7.20
CA TYR A 364 -18.77 -11.60 7.34
C TYR A 364 -19.08 -12.32 8.65
N GLY A 365 -19.86 -11.71 9.53
CA GLY A 365 -20.26 -12.36 10.77
C GLY A 365 -19.14 -12.51 11.81
N THR A 366 -18.00 -11.84 11.60
CA THR A 366 -16.83 -11.88 12.50
C THR A 366 -16.81 -10.76 13.53
N ALA A 367 -17.61 -9.70 13.33
CA ALA A 367 -17.69 -8.58 14.24
C ALA A 367 -18.27 -8.99 15.61
N ASN A 368 -17.68 -8.44 16.67
CA ASN A 368 -18.12 -8.60 18.05
C ASN A 368 -19.03 -7.45 18.50
N ALA A 369 -19.59 -7.54 19.71
CA ALA A 369 -20.50 -6.53 20.25
C ALA A 369 -19.84 -5.17 20.45
N LYS A 370 -18.54 -5.11 20.79
CA LYS A 370 -17.79 -3.87 20.91
C LYS A 370 -17.66 -3.14 19.58
N GLU A 371 -17.49 -3.87 18.48
CA GLU A 371 -17.40 -3.27 17.14
C GLU A 371 -18.73 -2.67 16.67
N LEU A 372 -19.89 -3.29 17.05
CA LEU A 372 -21.19 -2.67 16.83
C LEU A 372 -21.34 -1.36 17.63
N ARG A 373 -20.89 -1.34 18.90
CA ARG A 373 -20.88 -0.08 19.67
C ARG A 373 -19.95 0.98 19.07
N THR A 374 -18.81 0.56 18.54
CA THR A 374 -17.90 1.46 17.81
C THR A 374 -18.57 2.06 16.57
N LEU A 375 -19.34 1.26 15.82
CA LEU A 375 -20.17 1.77 14.72
C LEU A 375 -21.17 2.81 15.21
N SER A 376 -21.91 2.53 16.28
CA SER A 376 -22.86 3.47 16.89
C SER A 376 -22.21 4.79 17.30
N GLN A 377 -21.04 4.76 17.97
CA GLN A 377 -20.27 5.96 18.33
C GLN A 377 -19.83 6.78 17.12
N THR A 378 -19.45 6.11 16.04
CA THR A 378 -19.08 6.78 14.79
C THR A 378 -20.29 7.47 14.16
N VAL A 379 -21.45 6.82 14.18
CA VAL A 379 -22.72 7.38 13.67
C VAL A 379 -23.13 8.65 14.44
N ASP A 380 -22.88 8.73 15.74
CA ASP A 380 -23.15 9.94 16.56
C ASP A 380 -22.39 11.18 16.03
N GLN A 381 -21.19 11.01 15.44
CA GLN A 381 -20.44 12.12 14.86
C GLN A 381 -21.00 12.60 13.51
N LEU A 382 -21.74 11.74 12.77
CA LEU A 382 -22.34 12.13 11.49
C LEU A 382 -23.34 13.27 11.61
N VAL A 383 -24.04 13.37 12.73
CA VAL A 383 -24.98 14.48 13.04
C VAL A 383 -24.22 15.80 13.10
N ASN A 384 -23.07 15.84 13.78
CA ASN A 384 -22.23 17.03 13.93
C ASN A 384 -21.63 17.44 12.57
N ILE A 385 -21.12 16.49 11.82
CA ILE A 385 -20.54 16.71 10.50
C ILE A 385 -21.62 17.24 9.53
N LYS A 386 -22.76 16.56 9.44
CA LYS A 386 -23.84 16.97 8.53
C LYS A 386 -24.41 18.34 8.88
N SER A 387 -24.60 18.64 10.16
CA SER A 387 -25.07 19.96 10.61
C SER A 387 -24.08 21.09 10.26
N SER A 388 -22.78 20.81 10.32
CA SER A 388 -21.74 21.78 9.95
C SER A 388 -21.74 22.08 8.44
N LEU A 389 -22.18 21.15 7.60
CA LEU A 389 -22.22 21.28 6.14
C LEU A 389 -23.52 21.87 5.59
N VAL A 390 -24.52 22.18 6.42
CA VAL A 390 -25.83 22.73 5.98
C VAL A 390 -25.70 23.96 5.10
N ASN A 391 -24.71 24.81 5.34
CA ASN A 391 -24.50 26.07 4.60
C ASN A 391 -23.39 25.95 3.53
N ALA A 392 -22.97 24.76 3.18
CA ALA A 392 -21.96 24.53 2.15
C ALA A 392 -22.42 25.05 0.79
N LYS A 393 -21.51 25.68 0.05
CA LYS A 393 -21.79 26.33 -1.24
C LYS A 393 -21.15 25.57 -2.41
N SER A 394 -19.95 25.00 -2.18
CA SER A 394 -19.28 24.24 -3.23
C SER A 394 -20.04 22.96 -3.54
N LYS A 395 -20.23 22.68 -4.81
CA LYS A 395 -21.00 21.52 -5.26
C LYS A 395 -20.50 20.20 -4.66
N MET A 396 -19.19 20.07 -4.43
CA MET A 396 -18.63 18.85 -3.85
C MET A 396 -18.99 18.67 -2.38
N LEU A 397 -18.97 19.75 -1.58
CA LEU A 397 -19.42 19.70 -0.18
C LEU A 397 -20.94 19.50 -0.07
N VAL A 398 -21.71 20.07 -0.99
CA VAL A 398 -23.17 19.82 -1.09
C VAL A 398 -23.44 18.34 -1.38
N ASN A 399 -22.76 17.75 -2.37
CA ASN A 399 -22.90 16.33 -2.65
C ASN A 399 -22.53 15.47 -1.45
N ILE A 400 -21.45 15.81 -0.72
CA ILE A 400 -21.05 15.11 0.51
C ILE A 400 -22.14 15.23 1.57
N PHE A 401 -22.73 16.41 1.73
CA PHE A 401 -23.86 16.60 2.66
C PHE A 401 -25.07 15.73 2.30
N GLU A 402 -25.40 15.59 1.00
CA GLU A 402 -26.49 14.74 0.52
C GLU A 402 -26.17 13.25 0.71
N ASP A 403 -24.94 12.82 0.42
CA ASP A 403 -24.47 11.42 0.52
C ASP A 403 -24.35 10.92 1.97
N ILE A 404 -24.20 11.80 2.97
CA ILE A 404 -24.15 11.41 4.39
C ILE A 404 -25.57 11.04 4.87
N ASP A 405 -25.77 9.76 5.11
CA ASP A 405 -26.95 9.24 5.83
C ASP A 405 -26.66 9.24 7.34
N LEU A 406 -27.58 9.74 8.14
CA LEU A 406 -27.43 9.79 9.60
C LEU A 406 -27.54 8.43 10.29
N LEU A 407 -28.00 7.39 9.59
CA LEU A 407 -28.12 6.01 10.09
C LEU A 407 -28.78 5.90 11.48
N GLU A 408 -29.77 6.76 11.76
CA GLU A 408 -30.43 6.87 13.09
C GLU A 408 -31.10 5.55 13.50
N ASP A 409 -31.67 4.84 12.55
CA ASP A 409 -32.30 3.54 12.74
C ASP A 409 -31.30 2.46 13.15
N VAL A 410 -30.11 2.48 12.53
CA VAL A 410 -28.98 1.58 12.86
C VAL A 410 -28.45 1.90 14.24
N ASN A 411 -28.22 3.19 14.52
CA ASN A 411 -27.75 3.65 15.83
C ASN A 411 -28.72 3.25 16.94
N LYS A 412 -30.00 3.49 16.72
CA LYS A 412 -31.05 3.12 17.68
C LYS A 412 -31.10 1.61 17.91
N LEU A 413 -31.05 0.80 16.83
CA LEU A 413 -31.05 -0.66 16.96
C LEU A 413 -29.89 -1.14 17.85
N ILE A 414 -28.69 -0.59 17.64
CA ILE A 414 -27.49 -0.98 18.37
C ILE A 414 -27.58 -0.50 19.84
N THR A 415 -27.96 0.75 20.06
CA THR A 415 -28.03 1.34 21.41
C THR A 415 -29.11 0.74 22.29
N ASP A 416 -30.25 0.38 21.71
CA ASP A 416 -31.34 -0.28 22.44
C ASP A 416 -30.97 -1.73 22.79
N ALA A 417 -30.21 -2.42 21.93
CA ALA A 417 -29.93 -3.84 22.06
C ALA A 417 -28.62 -4.18 22.79
N ILE A 418 -27.54 -3.44 22.56
CA ILE A 418 -26.19 -3.74 23.06
C ILE A 418 -25.87 -2.86 24.27
N CYS A 419 -25.34 -3.46 25.33
CA CYS A 419 -24.91 -2.70 26.52
C CYS A 419 -23.73 -1.76 26.18
N ASP A 420 -23.50 -0.75 27.06
CA ASP A 420 -22.50 0.31 26.78
C ASP A 420 -21.06 -0.21 26.78
N GLU A 421 -20.77 -1.20 27.65
CA GLU A 421 -19.46 -1.85 27.75
C GLU A 421 -19.59 -3.37 27.55
N PRO A 422 -19.78 -3.83 26.31
CA PRO A 422 -19.92 -5.25 26.04
C PRO A 422 -18.58 -5.99 26.20
N PRO A 423 -18.61 -7.29 26.57
CA PRO A 423 -17.42 -8.12 26.65
C PRO A 423 -16.74 -8.28 25.25
N LEU A 424 -15.46 -8.61 25.26
CA LEU A 424 -14.68 -8.80 24.02
C LEU A 424 -15.12 -10.05 23.26
N THR A 425 -15.54 -11.11 23.98
CA THR A 425 -15.91 -12.37 23.36
C THR A 425 -17.41 -12.58 23.43
N VAL A 426 -18.02 -12.96 22.31
CA VAL A 426 -19.46 -13.24 22.18
C VAL A 426 -19.91 -14.48 22.96
N ARG A 427 -18.97 -15.29 23.50
CA ARG A 427 -19.25 -16.52 24.25
C ARG A 427 -19.35 -16.31 25.76
N GLU A 428 -19.00 -15.14 26.27
CA GLU A 428 -19.03 -14.85 27.70
C GLU A 428 -20.43 -14.47 28.21
N GLY A 429 -21.30 -14.02 27.31
CA GLY A 429 -22.60 -13.43 27.65
C GLY A 429 -22.42 -12.01 28.22
N GLY A 430 -23.52 -11.32 28.53
CA GLY A 430 -23.52 -9.96 29.05
C GLY A 430 -23.43 -8.87 28.00
N MET A 431 -23.71 -9.20 26.72
CA MET A 431 -23.65 -8.20 25.63
C MET A 431 -24.97 -7.51 25.38
N ILE A 432 -26.09 -8.13 25.68
CA ILE A 432 -27.41 -7.57 25.43
C ILE A 432 -27.86 -6.71 26.63
N ARG A 433 -28.41 -5.54 26.34
CA ARG A 433 -28.92 -4.60 27.33
C ARG A 433 -30.14 -5.19 28.11
N ASP A 434 -30.23 -4.87 29.40
CA ASP A 434 -31.39 -5.21 30.19
C ASP A 434 -32.65 -4.51 29.63
N GLY A 435 -33.77 -5.23 29.57
CA GLY A 435 -35.04 -4.73 29.02
C GLY A 435 -35.20 -4.90 27.52
N TYR A 436 -34.18 -5.40 26.81
CA TYR A 436 -34.29 -5.66 25.38
C TYR A 436 -35.09 -6.93 25.01
N ASN A 437 -35.00 -7.96 25.87
CA ASN A 437 -35.71 -9.22 25.65
C ASN A 437 -36.25 -9.79 26.97
N GLY A 438 -37.57 -9.96 27.07
CA GLY A 438 -38.22 -10.40 28.30
C GLY A 438 -37.88 -11.82 28.75
N GLU A 439 -37.60 -12.74 27.82
CA GLU A 439 -37.10 -14.10 28.15
C GLU A 439 -35.72 -14.02 28.80
N LEU A 440 -34.84 -13.22 28.23
CA LEU A 440 -33.49 -13.01 28.74
C LEU A 440 -33.51 -12.39 30.13
N ASP A 441 -34.34 -11.37 30.35
CA ASP A 441 -34.46 -10.72 31.64
C ASP A 441 -34.98 -11.70 32.69
N THR A 442 -35.96 -12.53 32.34
CA THR A 442 -36.49 -13.56 33.25
C THR A 442 -35.39 -14.58 33.62
N LEU A 443 -34.58 -15.01 32.68
CA LEU A 443 -33.45 -15.92 32.93
C LEU A 443 -32.36 -15.28 33.82
N ARG A 444 -32.07 -14.00 33.62
CA ARG A 444 -31.14 -13.24 34.47
C ARG A 444 -31.66 -13.10 35.88
N ASP A 445 -32.95 -12.87 36.04
CA ASP A 445 -33.61 -12.83 37.35
C ASP A 445 -33.54 -14.17 38.10
N ILE A 446 -33.73 -15.28 37.39
CA ILE A 446 -33.55 -16.63 37.98
C ILE A 446 -32.11 -16.81 38.49
N VAL A 447 -31.07 -16.41 37.70
CA VAL A 447 -29.67 -16.54 38.12
C VAL A 447 -29.37 -15.60 39.32
N LYS A 448 -29.85 -14.36 39.29
CA LYS A 448 -29.66 -13.36 40.35
C LYS A 448 -30.37 -13.79 41.65
N ASN A 449 -31.60 -14.18 41.54
CA ASN A 449 -32.40 -14.65 42.67
C ASN A 449 -31.89 -16.00 43.17
N GLY A 450 -31.38 -16.85 42.30
CA GLY A 450 -30.72 -18.11 42.68
C GLY A 450 -29.53 -17.93 43.60
N LYS A 451 -28.69 -16.89 43.38
CA LYS A 451 -27.59 -16.51 44.31
C LYS A 451 -28.10 -16.03 45.67
N GLY A 452 -29.17 -15.23 45.67
CA GLY A 452 -29.83 -14.80 46.89
C GLY A 452 -30.45 -15.96 47.66
N TYR A 453 -31.09 -16.90 46.95
CA TYR A 453 -31.68 -18.10 47.55
C TYR A 453 -30.61 -19.04 48.11
N LEU A 454 -29.44 -19.17 47.47
CA LEU A 454 -28.31 -19.91 48.04
C LEU A 454 -27.86 -19.36 49.38
N ALA A 455 -27.81 -18.05 49.53
CA ALA A 455 -27.48 -17.40 50.80
C ALA A 455 -28.55 -17.66 51.87
N SER A 456 -29.84 -17.65 51.47
CA SER A 456 -30.94 -17.99 52.39
C SER A 456 -30.96 -19.46 52.79
N VAL A 457 -30.63 -20.38 51.86
CA VAL A 457 -30.43 -21.82 52.13
C VAL A 457 -29.24 -22.04 53.09
N GLU A 458 -28.12 -21.34 52.86
CA GLU A 458 -26.97 -21.39 53.76
C GLU A 458 -27.37 -20.98 55.20
N GLN A 459 -28.08 -19.87 55.34
CA GLN A 459 -28.54 -19.40 56.61
C GLN A 459 -29.57 -20.37 57.24
N ALA A 460 -30.52 -20.84 56.46
CA ALA A 460 -31.52 -21.81 56.98
C ALA A 460 -30.91 -23.12 57.39
N GLU A 461 -29.90 -23.64 56.67
CA GLU A 461 -29.19 -24.85 57.02
C GLU A 461 -28.25 -24.63 58.19
N GLN A 462 -27.66 -23.42 58.38
CA GLN A 462 -26.93 -23.07 59.58
C GLN A 462 -27.84 -23.07 60.83
N GLU A 463 -29.08 -22.55 60.70
CA GLU A 463 -30.05 -22.53 61.78
C GLU A 463 -30.61 -23.90 62.10
N LYS A 464 -30.94 -24.73 61.08
CA LYS A 464 -31.44 -26.09 61.28
C LYS A 464 -30.38 -27.05 61.92
N THR A 465 -29.14 -26.94 61.45
CA THR A 465 -28.08 -27.84 61.89
C THR A 465 -27.32 -27.35 63.13
N GLY A 466 -27.43 -26.06 63.46
CA GLY A 466 -26.64 -25.40 64.49
C GLY A 466 -25.17 -25.20 64.12
N ILE A 467 -24.79 -25.50 62.91
CA ILE A 467 -23.39 -25.37 62.39
C ILE A 467 -23.13 -23.98 61.88
N LYS A 468 -22.73 -23.06 62.75
CA LYS A 468 -22.48 -21.64 62.41
C LYS A 468 -21.41 -21.38 61.34
N LYS A 469 -20.55 -22.35 61.04
CA LYS A 469 -19.48 -22.26 60.03
C LYS A 469 -19.76 -23.07 58.75
N LEU A 470 -21.02 -23.50 58.55
CA LEU A 470 -21.46 -24.10 57.30
C LEU A 470 -21.41 -23.05 56.19
N LYS A 471 -20.86 -23.39 55.01
CA LYS A 471 -20.82 -22.54 53.84
C LYS A 471 -21.28 -23.31 52.62
N ILE A 472 -22.00 -22.66 51.76
CA ILE A 472 -22.29 -23.19 50.43
C ILE A 472 -21.21 -22.68 49.42
N GLY A 473 -20.53 -23.59 48.75
CA GLY A 473 -19.52 -23.35 47.75
C GLY A 473 -19.86 -24.00 46.43
N TYR A 474 -19.16 -23.62 45.37
CA TYR A 474 -19.26 -24.20 44.03
C TYR A 474 -17.95 -24.80 43.55
N ASN A 475 -18.01 -25.96 42.92
CA ASN A 475 -16.88 -26.60 42.27
C ASN A 475 -17.28 -27.15 40.90
N ARG A 476 -16.47 -26.93 39.89
CA ARG A 476 -16.75 -27.37 38.50
C ARG A 476 -17.02 -28.90 38.36
N VAL A 477 -16.47 -29.71 39.24
CA VAL A 477 -16.59 -31.18 39.16
C VAL A 477 -17.84 -31.70 39.90
N PHE A 478 -18.20 -31.06 41.04
CA PHE A 478 -19.26 -31.56 41.93
C PHE A 478 -20.48 -30.61 42.01
N GLY A 479 -20.42 -29.44 41.40
CA GLY A 479 -21.47 -28.43 41.45
C GLY A 479 -21.46 -27.68 42.79
N TYR A 480 -22.68 -27.24 43.22
CA TYR A 480 -22.86 -26.63 44.52
C TYR A 480 -22.75 -27.67 45.63
N TYR A 481 -22.05 -27.32 46.68
CA TYR A 481 -21.86 -28.17 47.86
C TYR A 481 -21.91 -27.39 49.13
N ILE A 482 -22.30 -28.07 50.21
CA ILE A 482 -22.25 -27.59 51.58
C ILE A 482 -20.93 -28.02 52.20
N GLU A 483 -20.13 -27.08 52.61
CA GLU A 483 -18.86 -27.32 53.27
C GLU A 483 -19.00 -27.26 54.80
N VAL A 484 -18.69 -28.34 55.49
CA VAL A 484 -18.73 -28.43 56.96
C VAL A 484 -17.32 -28.77 57.44
N THR A 485 -16.79 -27.97 58.38
CA THR A 485 -15.49 -28.23 59.02
C THR A 485 -15.54 -29.47 59.89
N ASN A 486 -14.44 -30.22 59.96
CA ASN A 486 -14.38 -31.50 60.73
C ASN A 486 -14.82 -31.37 62.16
N SER A 487 -14.71 -30.19 62.78
CA SER A 487 -15.16 -29.91 64.15
C SER A 487 -16.65 -30.07 64.36
N PHE A 488 -17.48 -30.01 63.29
CA PHE A 488 -18.93 -30.06 63.36
C PHE A 488 -19.52 -31.30 62.65
N LYS A 489 -18.72 -32.30 62.36
CA LYS A 489 -19.07 -33.49 61.57
C LYS A 489 -20.20 -34.30 62.20
N GLU A 490 -20.24 -34.38 63.53
CA GLU A 490 -21.27 -35.11 64.30
C GLU A 490 -22.65 -34.45 64.26
N LEU A 491 -22.72 -33.17 63.86
CA LEU A 491 -23.97 -32.40 63.74
C LEU A 491 -24.57 -32.44 62.31
N VAL A 492 -23.91 -33.15 61.41
CA VAL A 492 -24.38 -33.27 60.01
C VAL A 492 -25.59 -34.19 59.94
N PRO A 493 -26.73 -33.78 59.39
CA PRO A 493 -27.91 -34.60 59.26
C PRO A 493 -27.71 -35.80 58.34
N GLU A 494 -28.41 -36.92 58.58
CA GLU A 494 -28.32 -38.16 57.81
C GLU A 494 -28.69 -37.98 56.32
N HIS A 495 -29.54 -37.02 55.96
CA HIS A 495 -29.94 -36.77 54.59
C HIS A 495 -28.89 -36.01 53.74
N TYR A 496 -27.78 -35.57 54.36
CA TYR A 496 -26.68 -35.00 53.63
C TYR A 496 -25.86 -36.10 52.95
N ILE A 497 -25.72 -36.02 51.61
CA ILE A 497 -24.94 -36.97 50.82
C ILE A 497 -23.49 -36.47 50.72
N ARG A 498 -22.55 -37.16 51.32
CA ARG A 498 -21.12 -36.86 51.33
C ARG A 498 -20.56 -37.06 49.89
N LYS A 499 -19.89 -36.07 49.35
CA LYS A 499 -19.21 -36.11 48.03
C LYS A 499 -17.70 -36.07 48.08
N GLN A 500 -17.12 -35.36 49.05
CA GLN A 500 -15.68 -35.20 49.13
C GLN A 500 -15.25 -35.01 50.59
N THR A 501 -14.15 -35.67 50.97
CA THR A 501 -13.48 -35.46 52.26
C THR A 501 -12.17 -34.73 51.99
N LEU A 502 -11.95 -33.62 52.68
CA LEU A 502 -10.72 -32.81 52.61
C LEU A 502 -10.07 -32.86 54.01
N THR A 503 -8.84 -32.36 54.11
CA THR A 503 -8.04 -32.42 55.34
C THR A 503 -8.73 -31.73 56.55
N ASN A 504 -9.44 -30.59 56.26
CA ASN A 504 -10.05 -29.72 57.30
C ASN A 504 -11.56 -29.66 57.23
N CYS A 505 -12.24 -30.21 56.24
CA CYS A 505 -13.67 -30.15 56.04
C CYS A 505 -14.19 -31.33 55.19
N GLU A 506 -15.49 -31.53 55.24
CA GLU A 506 -16.20 -32.44 54.33
C GLU A 506 -17.23 -31.66 53.50
N ARG A 507 -17.46 -32.12 52.28
CA ARG A 507 -18.37 -31.52 51.33
C ARG A 507 -19.56 -32.43 51.09
N TYR A 508 -20.75 -31.87 51.23
CA TYR A 508 -22.03 -32.55 51.16
C TYR A 508 -22.94 -31.92 50.08
N ILE A 509 -23.91 -32.68 49.62
CA ILE A 509 -24.99 -32.17 48.77
C ILE A 509 -26.34 -32.56 49.37
N THR A 510 -27.37 -31.71 49.14
CA THR A 510 -28.77 -32.00 49.43
C THR A 510 -29.55 -32.05 48.15
N GLN A 511 -30.74 -32.69 48.18
CA GLN A 511 -31.63 -32.75 47.02
C GLN A 511 -32.09 -31.37 46.58
N GLU A 512 -32.42 -30.50 47.54
CA GLU A 512 -32.84 -29.10 47.32
C GLU A 512 -31.71 -28.29 46.59
N LEU A 513 -30.49 -28.43 47.09
CA LEU A 513 -29.32 -27.78 46.46
C LEU A 513 -29.08 -28.24 45.02
N LYS A 514 -29.31 -29.55 44.74
CA LYS A 514 -29.17 -30.11 43.41
C LYS A 514 -30.25 -29.64 42.43
N GLU A 515 -31.47 -29.49 42.88
CA GLU A 515 -32.57 -28.94 42.11
C GLU A 515 -32.35 -27.46 41.76
N LEU A 516 -31.89 -26.67 42.74
CA LEU A 516 -31.53 -25.28 42.55
C LEU A 516 -30.35 -25.15 41.56
N GLU A 517 -29.34 -25.99 41.70
CA GLU A 517 -28.19 -26.05 40.78
C GLU A 517 -28.64 -26.27 39.36
N SER A 518 -29.47 -27.28 39.11
CA SER A 518 -29.99 -27.61 37.79
C SER A 518 -30.73 -26.40 37.15
N LYS A 519 -31.51 -25.68 37.95
CA LYS A 519 -32.22 -24.48 37.48
C LYS A 519 -31.27 -23.32 37.16
N VAL A 520 -30.29 -23.05 38.01
CA VAL A 520 -29.38 -21.92 37.86
C VAL A 520 -28.40 -22.17 36.72
N LEU A 521 -27.81 -23.35 36.64
CA LEU A 521 -26.86 -23.72 35.57
C LEU A 521 -27.58 -23.77 34.20
N GLY A 522 -28.77 -24.38 34.13
CA GLY A 522 -29.58 -24.41 32.90
C GLY A 522 -29.97 -23.02 32.43
N ALA A 523 -30.33 -22.12 33.38
CA ALA A 523 -30.61 -20.71 33.04
C ALA A 523 -29.33 -19.99 32.50
N GLN A 524 -28.18 -20.24 33.11
CA GLN A 524 -26.91 -19.61 32.69
C GLN A 524 -26.48 -20.04 31.27
N GLU A 525 -26.56 -21.33 30.95
CA GLU A 525 -26.30 -21.84 29.60
C GLU A 525 -27.30 -21.27 28.58
N ARG A 526 -28.59 -21.18 28.95
CA ARG A 526 -29.62 -20.62 28.08
C ARG A 526 -29.42 -19.12 27.86
N ILE A 527 -28.96 -18.35 28.88
CA ILE A 527 -28.62 -16.92 28.75
C ILE A 527 -27.56 -16.74 27.67
N VAL A 528 -26.41 -17.43 27.78
CA VAL A 528 -25.31 -17.30 26.83
C VAL A 528 -25.75 -17.62 25.41
N ARG A 529 -26.53 -18.70 25.24
CA ARG A 529 -27.06 -19.08 23.95
C ARG A 529 -28.05 -18.06 23.38
N LEU A 530 -29.01 -17.60 24.19
CA LEU A 530 -30.01 -16.61 23.78
C LEU A 530 -29.39 -15.27 23.43
N GLU A 531 -28.40 -14.82 24.21
CA GLU A 531 -27.66 -13.60 23.92
C GLU A 531 -26.91 -13.70 22.57
N TYR A 532 -26.31 -14.84 22.28
CA TYR A 532 -25.66 -15.09 20.98
C TYR A 532 -26.65 -15.10 19.81
N GLU A 533 -27.84 -15.71 20.00
CA GLU A 533 -28.91 -15.73 19.01
C GLU A 533 -29.44 -14.30 18.72
N LEU A 534 -29.68 -13.51 19.77
CA LEU A 534 -30.10 -12.11 19.66
C LEU A 534 -29.03 -11.24 19.03
N PHE A 535 -27.78 -11.36 19.48
CA PHE A 535 -26.66 -10.63 18.89
C PHE A 535 -26.49 -10.92 17.40
N SER A 536 -26.56 -12.19 17.01
CA SER A 536 -26.44 -12.59 15.61
C SER A 536 -27.57 -12.01 14.75
N ALA A 537 -28.80 -11.98 15.27
CA ALA A 537 -29.93 -11.35 14.58
C ALA A 537 -29.75 -9.82 14.43
N ILE A 538 -29.24 -9.14 15.46
CA ILE A 538 -28.92 -7.70 15.39
C ILE A 538 -27.85 -7.45 14.36
N ARG A 539 -26.75 -8.22 14.40
CA ARG A 539 -25.64 -8.11 13.46
C ARG A 539 -26.11 -8.30 12.01
N SER A 540 -26.97 -9.29 11.73
CA SER A 540 -27.55 -9.50 10.41
C SER A 540 -28.40 -8.32 9.93
N LYS A 541 -29.22 -7.72 10.81
CA LYS A 541 -30.00 -6.52 10.47
C LYS A 541 -29.11 -5.31 10.15
N VAL A 542 -27.99 -5.16 10.84
CA VAL A 542 -27.02 -4.10 10.55
C VAL A 542 -26.31 -4.41 9.22
N ALA A 543 -25.99 -5.66 8.93
CA ALA A 543 -25.38 -6.09 7.66
C ALA A 543 -26.25 -5.71 6.44
N GLU A 544 -27.58 -5.80 6.55
CA GLU A 544 -28.52 -5.39 5.49
C GLU A 544 -28.37 -3.91 5.09
N GLN A 545 -27.77 -3.08 5.94
CA GLN A 545 -27.57 -1.63 5.71
C GLN A 545 -26.22 -1.30 5.05
N LEU A 546 -25.50 -2.31 4.55
CA LEU A 546 -24.17 -2.19 3.94
C LEU A 546 -24.07 -1.03 2.96
N GLU A 547 -25.01 -0.88 2.04
CA GLU A 547 -24.93 0.11 0.96
C GLU A 547 -25.02 1.55 1.49
N ARG A 548 -25.93 1.79 2.45
CA ARG A 548 -26.09 3.10 3.10
C ARG A 548 -24.83 3.50 3.88
N VAL A 549 -24.26 2.54 4.62
CA VAL A 549 -23.02 2.75 5.37
C VAL A 549 -21.85 3.02 4.42
N ARG A 550 -21.77 2.32 3.30
CA ARG A 550 -20.69 2.50 2.30
C ARG A 550 -20.74 3.89 1.66
N VAL A 551 -21.91 4.33 1.21
CA VAL A 551 -22.08 5.68 0.61
C VAL A 551 -21.65 6.75 1.62
N THR A 552 -22.07 6.62 2.86
CA THR A 552 -21.68 7.53 3.96
C THR A 552 -20.18 7.48 4.23
N ALA A 553 -19.58 6.29 4.29
CA ALA A 553 -18.13 6.12 4.51
C ALA A 553 -17.30 6.80 3.41
N ARG A 554 -17.70 6.63 2.15
CA ARG A 554 -17.08 7.31 1.00
C ARG A 554 -17.25 8.84 1.05
N ALA A 555 -18.40 9.34 1.50
CA ALA A 555 -18.63 10.76 1.68
C ALA A 555 -17.73 11.34 2.78
N VAL A 556 -17.60 10.64 3.90
CA VAL A 556 -16.70 11.00 5.00
C VAL A 556 -15.24 10.96 4.57
N ALA A 557 -14.82 9.92 3.83
CA ALA A 557 -13.44 9.84 3.31
C ALA A 557 -13.10 11.02 2.39
N ARG A 558 -14.03 11.42 1.51
CA ARG A 558 -13.87 12.60 0.63
C ARG A 558 -13.78 13.88 1.45
N LEU A 559 -14.62 14.05 2.45
CA LEU A 559 -14.58 15.21 3.33
C LEU A 559 -13.25 15.32 4.06
N ASP A 560 -12.78 14.21 4.63
CA ASP A 560 -11.52 14.15 5.37
C ASP A 560 -10.32 14.47 4.47
N ALA A 561 -10.29 13.92 3.25
CA ALA A 561 -9.26 14.25 2.27
C ALA A 561 -9.28 15.73 1.87
N LEU A 562 -10.45 16.34 1.67
CA LEU A 562 -10.60 17.78 1.37
C LEU A 562 -10.16 18.65 2.56
N CYS A 563 -10.54 18.29 3.77
CA CYS A 563 -10.09 18.95 5.00
C CYS A 563 -8.57 18.88 5.14
N SER A 564 -7.96 17.74 4.81
CA SER A 564 -6.51 17.55 4.82
C SER A 564 -5.79 18.48 3.83
N LEU A 565 -6.30 18.60 2.60
CA LEU A 565 -5.76 19.53 1.60
C LEU A 565 -5.92 20.99 2.03
N ALA A 566 -7.08 21.35 2.59
CA ALA A 566 -7.33 22.70 3.08
C ALA A 566 -6.43 23.05 4.27
N PHE A 567 -6.28 22.13 5.22
CA PHE A 567 -5.36 22.28 6.37
C PHE A 567 -3.92 22.47 5.91
N THR A 568 -3.46 21.68 4.95
CA THR A 568 -2.12 21.82 4.37
C THR A 568 -1.95 23.18 3.72
N ALA A 569 -2.95 23.66 2.98
CA ALA A 569 -2.92 24.94 2.29
C ALA A 569 -2.83 26.13 3.26
N VAL A 570 -3.64 26.12 4.32
CA VAL A 570 -3.64 27.16 5.36
C VAL A 570 -2.29 27.20 6.09
N ASN A 571 -1.80 26.05 6.58
CA ASN A 571 -0.60 26.00 7.40
C ASN A 571 0.68 26.32 6.63
N ASN A 572 0.75 25.97 5.34
CA ASN A 572 1.96 26.14 4.52
C ASN A 572 1.87 27.32 3.55
N ASN A 573 0.83 28.18 3.66
CA ASN A 573 0.61 29.31 2.76
C ASN A 573 0.65 28.90 1.28
N TYR A 574 -0.16 27.89 0.91
CA TYR A 574 -0.33 27.48 -0.48
C TYR A 574 -1.44 28.28 -1.14
N THR A 575 -1.30 28.50 -2.43
CA THR A 575 -2.26 29.30 -3.23
C THR A 575 -3.07 28.40 -4.15
N ARG A 576 -4.29 28.83 -4.47
CA ARG A 576 -5.12 28.17 -5.46
C ARG A 576 -4.50 28.30 -6.85
N PRO A 577 -4.14 27.22 -7.55
CA PRO A 577 -3.66 27.31 -8.93
C PRO A 577 -4.85 27.49 -9.88
N VAL A 578 -4.65 28.24 -10.96
CA VAL A 578 -5.55 28.27 -12.11
C VAL A 578 -5.22 27.05 -12.95
N VAL A 579 -6.14 26.09 -13.02
CA VAL A 579 -6.01 24.92 -13.91
C VAL A 579 -6.88 25.15 -15.13
N ASP A 580 -6.34 24.91 -16.32
CA ASP A 580 -7.06 25.04 -17.58
C ASP A 580 -6.62 23.98 -18.61
N THR A 581 -7.18 24.04 -19.80
CA THR A 581 -6.85 23.14 -20.92
C THR A 581 -5.78 23.70 -21.85
N SER A 582 -5.09 24.79 -21.44
CA SER A 582 -3.97 25.35 -22.19
C SER A 582 -2.74 24.45 -22.12
N ASP A 583 -1.74 24.77 -22.92
CA ASP A 583 -0.46 24.05 -22.93
C ASP A 583 0.60 24.74 -22.06
N GLU A 584 0.20 25.69 -21.21
CA GLU A 584 1.12 26.51 -20.42
C GLU A 584 1.29 25.99 -19.00
N ILE A 585 2.51 26.05 -18.48
CA ILE A 585 2.85 25.88 -17.05
C ILE A 585 3.57 27.15 -16.62
N ILE A 586 2.90 27.99 -15.83
CA ILE A 586 3.43 29.24 -15.29
C ILE A 586 3.37 29.13 -13.76
N ILE A 587 4.53 29.23 -13.10
CA ILE A 587 4.63 29.17 -11.65
C ILE A 587 5.47 30.35 -11.21
N GLU A 588 4.96 31.19 -10.34
CA GLU A 588 5.67 32.32 -9.76
C GLU A 588 6.05 32.01 -8.31
N ASN A 589 7.32 32.22 -7.99
CA ASN A 589 7.86 31.93 -6.67
C ASN A 589 7.51 30.51 -6.16
N GLY A 590 7.64 29.52 -7.02
CA GLY A 590 7.39 28.12 -6.66
C GLY A 590 8.37 27.61 -5.60
N ARG A 591 7.90 26.79 -4.68
CA ARG A 591 8.66 26.15 -3.60
C ARG A 591 8.49 24.63 -3.68
N HIS A 592 9.48 23.88 -3.23
CA HIS A 592 9.37 22.43 -3.17
C HIS A 592 8.70 22.00 -1.86
N PRO A 593 7.49 21.44 -1.86
CA PRO A 593 6.69 21.24 -0.65
C PRO A 593 7.38 20.37 0.41
N VAL A 594 8.05 19.31 -0.02
CA VAL A 594 8.75 18.40 0.88
C VAL A 594 10.04 19.04 1.44
N VAL A 595 10.87 19.62 0.57
CA VAL A 595 12.16 20.19 0.96
C VAL A 595 11.94 21.37 1.89
N GLU A 596 10.95 22.22 1.61
CA GLU A 596 10.59 23.37 2.46
C GLU A 596 10.31 22.94 3.91
N LEU A 597 9.47 21.90 4.09
CA LEU A 597 9.16 21.38 5.43
C LEU A 597 10.35 20.68 6.09
N MET A 598 11.21 20.03 5.32
CA MET A 598 12.40 19.34 5.84
C MET A 598 13.49 20.32 6.30
N LEU A 599 13.48 21.56 5.81
CA LEU A 599 14.42 22.61 6.23
C LEU A 599 14.16 23.12 7.67
N GLY A 600 13.03 22.73 8.29
CA GLY A 600 12.75 23.02 9.72
C GLY A 600 12.76 24.51 10.08
N GLY A 601 12.24 25.36 9.18
CA GLY A 601 12.15 26.83 9.37
C GLY A 601 13.23 27.64 8.69
N ALA A 602 14.27 27.03 8.09
CA ALA A 602 15.18 27.77 7.21
C ALA A 602 14.45 28.16 5.90
N PRO A 603 14.64 29.39 5.37
CA PRO A 603 13.92 29.84 4.20
C PRO A 603 14.28 29.04 2.95
N PHE A 604 13.27 28.55 2.25
CA PHE A 604 13.43 27.96 0.91
C PHE A 604 13.58 29.08 -0.12
N VAL A 605 14.47 28.92 -1.10
CA VAL A 605 14.64 29.89 -2.19
C VAL A 605 13.63 29.60 -3.29
N PRO A 606 12.61 30.45 -3.50
CA PRO A 606 11.59 30.22 -4.52
C PRO A 606 12.13 30.43 -5.93
N ASN A 607 11.53 29.74 -6.90
CA ASN A 607 11.89 29.82 -8.31
C ASN A 607 10.68 29.97 -9.20
N ASP A 608 10.82 30.75 -10.27
CA ASP A 608 9.80 30.93 -11.31
C ASP A 608 9.96 29.85 -12.39
N THR A 609 8.85 29.48 -13.00
CA THR A 609 8.81 28.55 -14.12
C THR A 609 7.88 29.06 -15.18
N PHE A 610 8.34 29.00 -16.42
CA PHE A 610 7.50 29.23 -17.59
C PHE A 610 7.80 28.15 -18.64
N LEU A 611 6.80 27.34 -18.99
CA LEU A 611 6.86 26.34 -20.07
C LEU A 611 5.59 26.46 -20.90
N ASP A 612 5.74 26.32 -22.20
CA ASP A 612 4.63 26.28 -23.17
C ASP A 612 4.90 25.21 -24.25
N CYS A 613 3.98 24.97 -25.14
CA CYS A 613 4.24 24.18 -26.35
C CYS A 613 4.69 25.05 -27.54
N GLY A 614 5.03 26.32 -27.31
CA GLY A 614 5.41 27.35 -28.29
C GLY A 614 6.92 27.63 -28.31
N GLU A 615 7.27 28.79 -27.72
CA GLU A 615 8.63 29.34 -27.75
C GLU A 615 9.53 28.82 -26.58
N ASN A 616 8.94 28.39 -25.51
CA ASN A 616 9.66 27.89 -24.31
C ASN A 616 9.21 26.48 -23.94
N ARG A 617 9.30 25.58 -24.87
CA ARG A 617 8.88 24.18 -24.74
C ARG A 617 9.89 23.35 -23.97
N THR A 618 11.17 23.59 -24.24
CA THR A 618 12.26 22.87 -23.63
C THR A 618 13.18 23.85 -22.91
N ALA A 619 13.29 23.69 -21.61
CA ALA A 619 14.23 24.45 -20.77
C ALA A 619 15.50 23.65 -20.53
N ILE A 620 16.62 24.05 -21.13
CA ILE A 620 17.94 23.49 -20.84
C ILE A 620 18.47 24.18 -19.57
N ILE A 621 18.73 23.40 -18.53
CA ILE A 621 19.16 23.92 -17.22
C ILE A 621 20.60 23.52 -16.96
N THR A 622 21.53 24.49 -16.98
CA THR A 622 22.96 24.28 -16.74
C THR A 622 23.37 24.73 -15.32
N GLY A 623 24.52 24.29 -14.86
CA GLY A 623 25.07 24.64 -13.57
C GLY A 623 25.53 23.44 -12.72
N PRO A 624 26.15 23.64 -11.55
CA PRO A 624 26.71 22.57 -10.73
C PRO A 624 25.59 21.77 -10.01
N ASN A 625 25.88 20.50 -9.65
CA ASN A 625 24.91 19.59 -9.04
C ASN A 625 24.35 20.06 -7.70
N MET A 626 25.15 20.71 -6.86
CA MET A 626 24.71 21.20 -5.55
C MET A 626 23.89 22.49 -5.61
N ALA A 627 23.70 23.06 -6.80
CA ALA A 627 22.99 24.33 -6.96
C ALA A 627 21.46 24.20 -7.03
N GLY A 628 20.90 22.98 -6.95
CA GLY A 628 19.46 22.75 -6.84
C GLY A 628 18.70 22.49 -8.14
N LYS A 629 19.37 22.17 -9.26
CA LYS A 629 18.72 21.85 -10.56
C LYS A 629 17.67 20.75 -10.41
N SER A 630 18.05 19.58 -9.90
CA SER A 630 17.16 18.43 -9.72
C SER A 630 15.98 18.73 -8.77
N THR A 631 16.23 19.50 -7.70
CA THR A 631 15.19 19.95 -6.76
C THR A 631 14.18 20.85 -7.48
N TYR A 632 14.65 21.79 -8.31
CA TYR A 632 13.79 22.68 -9.09
C TYR A 632 12.92 21.92 -10.10
N MET A 633 13.51 20.97 -10.85
CA MET A 633 12.73 20.21 -11.82
C MET A 633 11.67 19.34 -11.15
N ARG A 634 12.02 18.67 -10.03
CA ARG A 634 11.05 17.90 -9.22
C ARG A 634 9.96 18.80 -8.65
N GLN A 635 10.31 20.02 -8.18
CA GLN A 635 9.36 21.02 -7.71
C GLN A 635 8.30 21.33 -8.78
N VAL A 636 8.68 21.55 -10.03
CA VAL A 636 7.75 21.84 -11.13
C VAL A 636 6.81 20.66 -11.37
N ALA A 637 7.36 19.43 -11.43
CA ALA A 637 6.56 18.22 -11.61
C ALA A 637 5.57 18.01 -10.44
N ILE A 638 6.01 18.20 -9.19
CA ILE A 638 5.18 18.04 -8.00
C ILE A 638 4.08 19.11 -7.94
N ILE A 639 4.38 20.38 -8.25
CA ILE A 639 3.38 21.47 -8.28
C ILE A 639 2.32 21.16 -9.34
N THR A 640 2.72 20.69 -10.53
CA THR A 640 1.80 20.30 -11.60
C THR A 640 0.90 19.13 -11.13
N LEU A 641 1.48 18.13 -10.49
CA LEU A 641 0.76 16.99 -9.93
C LEU A 641 -0.22 17.42 -8.83
N MET A 642 0.20 18.28 -7.89
CA MET A 642 -0.67 18.83 -6.84
C MET A 642 -1.87 19.59 -7.42
N ALA A 643 -1.66 20.40 -8.46
CA ALA A 643 -2.74 21.09 -9.14
C ALA A 643 -3.77 20.11 -9.72
N GLN A 644 -3.32 18.99 -10.30
CA GLN A 644 -4.19 17.94 -10.86
C GLN A 644 -4.80 16.99 -9.81
N ILE A 645 -4.26 16.94 -8.59
CA ILE A 645 -4.97 16.34 -7.44
C ILE A 645 -6.19 17.19 -7.06
N GLY A 646 -6.18 18.48 -7.38
CA GLY A 646 -7.15 19.47 -6.91
C GLY A 646 -6.70 20.19 -5.64
N SER A 647 -5.45 20.07 -5.26
CA SER A 647 -4.80 20.75 -4.13
C SER A 647 -4.41 22.19 -4.48
N PHE A 648 -4.25 23.02 -3.45
CA PHE A 648 -3.49 24.25 -3.55
C PHE A 648 -1.99 23.94 -3.61
N VAL A 649 -1.18 24.87 -4.13
CA VAL A 649 0.22 24.66 -4.48
C VAL A 649 1.14 25.64 -3.78
N PRO A 650 2.39 25.22 -3.47
CA PRO A 650 3.41 26.06 -2.83
C PRO A 650 4.01 27.08 -3.84
N ALA A 651 3.25 28.10 -4.19
CA ALA A 651 3.66 29.16 -5.09
C ALA A 651 3.02 30.50 -4.70
N ALA A 652 3.48 31.64 -5.21
CA ALA A 652 2.78 32.90 -5.09
C ALA A 652 1.57 32.97 -6.04
N SER A 653 1.75 32.46 -7.26
CA SER A 653 0.70 32.20 -8.23
C SER A 653 1.08 31.01 -9.12
N ALA A 654 0.09 30.27 -9.63
CA ALA A 654 0.32 29.22 -10.60
C ALA A 654 -0.82 29.13 -11.61
N LYS A 655 -0.46 28.96 -12.90
CA LYS A 655 -1.36 28.59 -13.99
C LYS A 655 -0.85 27.30 -14.60
N ILE A 656 -1.65 26.25 -14.55
CA ILE A 656 -1.25 24.91 -14.95
C ILE A 656 -2.21 24.38 -16.01
N GLY A 657 -1.71 24.30 -17.25
CA GLY A 657 -2.36 23.53 -18.31
C GLY A 657 -2.28 22.04 -18.00
N ILE A 658 -3.42 21.36 -18.11
CA ILE A 658 -3.52 19.92 -17.79
C ILE A 658 -2.51 19.10 -18.60
N VAL A 659 -1.73 18.27 -17.91
CA VAL A 659 -0.82 17.30 -18.52
C VAL A 659 -1.41 15.90 -18.42
N ASP A 660 -1.16 15.09 -19.45
CA ASP A 660 -1.62 13.70 -19.52
C ASP A 660 -0.66 12.72 -18.84
N ARG A 661 0.64 13.00 -18.89
CA ARG A 661 1.70 12.16 -18.33
C ARG A 661 2.83 13.00 -17.74
N ILE A 662 3.43 12.53 -16.67
CA ILE A 662 4.67 13.10 -16.14
C ILE A 662 5.73 12.00 -16.19
N PHE A 663 6.78 12.24 -16.96
CA PHE A 663 7.94 11.36 -17.05
C PHE A 663 9.13 11.97 -16.31
N THR A 664 9.87 11.13 -15.60
CA THR A 664 11.07 11.58 -14.91
C THR A 664 12.23 10.60 -15.14
N ARG A 665 13.34 11.09 -15.64
CA ARG A 665 14.62 10.40 -15.65
C ARG A 665 15.55 11.19 -14.73
N VAL A 666 15.78 10.70 -13.53
CA VAL A 666 16.65 11.31 -12.50
C VAL A 666 17.71 10.26 -12.12
N GLY A 667 18.96 10.67 -11.98
CA GLY A 667 20.14 9.82 -11.82
C GLY A 667 19.93 8.47 -11.13
N ALA A 668 20.43 7.40 -11.73
CA ALA A 668 20.20 6.04 -11.27
C ALA A 668 20.86 5.75 -9.92
N SER A 669 20.14 5.08 -9.05
CA SER A 669 20.77 4.21 -8.05
C SER A 669 21.15 2.92 -8.74
N ASP A 670 22.39 2.45 -8.55
CA ASP A 670 22.86 1.16 -9.06
C ASP A 670 21.90 0.03 -8.66
N ASP A 671 21.25 -0.58 -9.64
CA ASP A 671 20.51 -1.82 -9.45
C ASP A 671 21.39 -3.02 -9.77
N LEU A 672 22.33 -3.29 -8.87
CA LEU A 672 23.25 -4.42 -8.97
C LEU A 672 22.51 -5.77 -9.05
N ALA A 673 21.27 -5.83 -8.56
CA ALA A 673 20.48 -7.05 -8.56
C ALA A 673 19.96 -7.45 -9.95
N ALA A 674 19.76 -6.49 -10.86
CA ALA A 674 19.28 -6.75 -12.22
C ALA A 674 20.41 -7.12 -13.22
N GLY A 675 21.69 -7.00 -12.83
CA GLY A 675 22.82 -7.33 -13.69
C GLY A 675 22.96 -6.45 -14.94
N GLN A 676 22.21 -5.34 -15.01
CA GLN A 676 22.25 -4.39 -16.13
C GLN A 676 23.19 -3.23 -15.81
N SER A 677 23.92 -2.78 -16.84
CA SER A 677 24.72 -1.54 -16.76
C SER A 677 23.80 -0.34 -16.46
N THR A 678 24.25 0.58 -15.59
CA THR A 678 23.55 1.84 -15.32
C THR A 678 23.21 2.62 -16.58
N PHE A 679 24.09 2.57 -17.59
CA PHE A 679 23.86 3.19 -18.89
C PHE A 679 22.74 2.48 -19.70
N MET A 680 22.68 1.14 -19.67
CA MET A 680 21.62 0.40 -20.36
C MET A 680 20.26 0.69 -19.71
N LEU A 681 20.20 0.74 -18.38
CA LEU A 681 18.98 1.12 -17.66
C LEU A 681 18.54 2.55 -18.02
N GLU A 682 19.49 3.50 -18.07
CA GLU A 682 19.22 4.87 -18.50
C GLU A 682 18.64 4.92 -19.91
N MET A 683 19.23 4.20 -20.86
CA MET A 683 18.76 4.20 -22.25
C MET A 683 17.39 3.52 -22.39
N THR A 684 17.09 2.52 -21.59
CA THR A 684 15.77 1.87 -21.55
C THR A 684 14.70 2.85 -21.05
N GLU A 685 14.97 3.57 -19.96
CA GLU A 685 14.05 4.59 -19.44
C GLU A 685 13.83 5.75 -20.45
N VAL A 686 14.90 6.21 -21.12
CA VAL A 686 14.80 7.22 -22.17
C VAL A 686 13.98 6.72 -23.36
N ALA A 687 14.22 5.48 -23.80
CA ALA A 687 13.47 4.88 -24.90
C ALA A 687 11.97 4.77 -24.62
N ASP A 688 11.64 4.39 -23.38
CA ASP A 688 10.25 4.33 -22.90
C ASP A 688 9.58 5.71 -22.92
N ILE A 689 10.26 6.74 -22.41
CA ILE A 689 9.78 8.14 -22.47
C ILE A 689 9.53 8.57 -23.90
N LEU A 690 10.50 8.34 -24.81
CA LEU A 690 10.42 8.77 -26.22
C LEU A 690 9.29 8.05 -26.98
N LYS A 691 8.94 6.83 -26.58
CA LYS A 691 7.86 6.04 -27.16
C LYS A 691 6.48 6.52 -26.70
N ASN A 692 6.35 6.84 -25.41
CA ASN A 692 5.05 7.03 -24.76
C ASN A 692 4.67 8.50 -24.52
N ALA A 693 5.61 9.45 -24.66
CA ALA A 693 5.35 10.86 -24.45
C ALA A 693 4.50 11.47 -25.56
N THR A 694 3.59 12.37 -25.19
CA THR A 694 2.73 13.17 -26.08
C THR A 694 3.09 14.65 -25.99
N SER A 695 2.51 15.47 -26.84
CA SER A 695 2.67 16.94 -26.77
C SER A 695 2.13 17.56 -25.48
N LYS A 696 1.22 16.87 -24.76
CA LYS A 696 0.67 17.30 -23.48
C LYS A 696 1.49 16.84 -22.28
N SER A 697 2.48 15.97 -22.47
CA SER A 697 3.30 15.43 -21.40
C SER A 697 4.25 16.48 -20.81
N LEU A 698 4.63 16.27 -19.56
CA LEU A 698 5.74 16.96 -18.87
C LEU A 698 6.89 15.98 -18.69
N ILE A 699 8.05 16.30 -19.25
CA ILE A 699 9.23 15.45 -19.22
C ILE A 699 10.32 16.12 -18.38
N VAL A 700 10.92 15.36 -17.45
CA VAL A 700 12.05 15.78 -16.61
C VAL A 700 13.24 14.87 -16.88
N PHE A 701 14.25 15.41 -17.53
CA PHE A 701 15.52 14.74 -17.80
C PHE A 701 16.62 15.33 -16.92
N ASP A 702 17.24 14.51 -16.10
CA ASP A 702 18.35 14.90 -15.24
C ASP A 702 19.61 14.15 -15.64
N GLU A 703 20.53 14.88 -16.29
CA GLU A 703 21.90 14.44 -16.64
C GLU A 703 21.97 13.18 -17.52
N ILE A 704 21.28 13.19 -18.65
CA ILE A 704 21.37 12.11 -19.66
C ILE A 704 22.77 12.03 -20.26
N GLY A 705 23.25 10.79 -20.48
CA GLY A 705 24.49 10.48 -21.18
C GLY A 705 25.72 10.41 -20.27
N ARG A 706 25.57 10.40 -18.94
CA ARG A 706 26.69 10.32 -17.98
C ARG A 706 27.36 8.94 -17.92
N GLY A 707 26.65 7.88 -18.27
CA GLY A 707 27.12 6.50 -18.14
C GLY A 707 28.08 6.01 -19.24
N THR A 708 28.49 6.89 -20.17
CA THR A 708 29.36 6.53 -21.30
C THR A 708 30.43 7.58 -21.57
N SER A 709 31.16 7.47 -22.69
CA SER A 709 32.15 8.48 -23.06
C SER A 709 31.53 9.86 -23.27
N THR A 710 32.30 10.92 -23.04
CA THR A 710 31.78 12.31 -23.08
C THR A 710 31.12 12.63 -24.43
N TYR A 711 31.73 12.25 -25.54
CA TYR A 711 31.19 12.56 -26.87
C TYR A 711 29.99 11.73 -27.24
N ASP A 712 29.95 10.44 -26.88
CA ASP A 712 28.75 9.59 -27.06
C ASP A 712 27.59 10.10 -26.21
N GLY A 713 27.85 10.38 -24.92
CA GLY A 713 26.83 10.88 -24.01
C GLY A 713 26.25 12.22 -24.47
N MET A 714 27.10 13.16 -24.90
CA MET A 714 26.68 14.44 -25.46
C MET A 714 25.85 14.26 -26.74
N SER A 715 26.28 13.37 -27.65
CA SER A 715 25.58 13.10 -28.91
C SER A 715 24.18 12.54 -28.65
N ILE A 716 24.05 11.59 -27.73
CA ILE A 716 22.78 11.01 -27.32
C ILE A 716 21.89 12.08 -26.66
N ALA A 717 22.43 12.83 -25.70
CA ALA A 717 21.69 13.88 -25.01
C ALA A 717 21.15 14.94 -25.98
N ARG A 718 21.95 15.35 -26.97
CA ARG A 718 21.54 16.26 -28.07
C ARG A 718 20.41 15.69 -28.89
N ALA A 719 20.57 14.45 -29.37
CA ALA A 719 19.56 13.78 -30.20
C ALA A 719 18.23 13.60 -29.46
N VAL A 720 18.26 13.21 -28.18
CA VAL A 720 17.06 13.10 -27.32
C VAL A 720 16.38 14.47 -27.18
N LEU A 721 17.14 15.52 -26.92
CA LEU A 721 16.61 16.88 -26.76
C LEU A 721 15.98 17.38 -28.07
N GLU A 722 16.65 17.24 -29.21
CA GLU A 722 16.12 17.61 -30.53
C GLU A 722 14.84 16.80 -30.84
N TYR A 723 14.80 15.49 -30.49
CA TYR A 723 13.65 14.64 -30.72
C TYR A 723 12.43 15.07 -29.89
N THR A 724 12.62 15.36 -28.61
CA THR A 724 11.54 15.79 -27.70
C THR A 724 11.05 17.19 -28.01
N ALA A 725 11.95 18.09 -28.50
CA ALA A 725 11.63 19.45 -28.85
C ALA A 725 10.89 19.56 -30.21
N ASP A 726 11.01 18.59 -31.10
CA ASP A 726 10.37 18.61 -32.41
C ASP A 726 8.85 18.39 -32.30
N LYS A 727 8.05 19.41 -32.68
CA LYS A 727 6.58 19.34 -32.71
C LYS A 727 6.01 18.25 -33.59
N LYS A 728 6.75 17.81 -34.62
CA LYS A 728 6.31 16.73 -35.52
C LYS A 728 6.48 15.36 -34.90
N ARG A 729 7.32 15.24 -33.88
CA ARG A 729 7.61 13.98 -33.18
C ARG A 729 6.89 13.90 -31.86
N ILE A 730 7.29 14.69 -30.87
CA ILE A 730 6.70 14.73 -29.53
C ILE A 730 6.19 16.14 -29.21
N GLY A 731 7.06 17.14 -29.15
CA GLY A 731 6.72 18.52 -28.86
C GLY A 731 6.27 18.76 -27.41
N ALA A 732 6.72 17.95 -26.46
CA ALA A 732 6.34 18.00 -25.05
C ALA A 732 7.06 19.11 -24.29
N LYS A 733 6.43 19.56 -23.18
CA LYS A 733 7.08 20.42 -22.18
C LYS A 733 8.20 19.65 -21.51
N THR A 734 9.44 20.14 -21.62
CA THR A 734 10.62 19.41 -21.19
C THR A 734 11.53 20.26 -20.30
N LEU A 735 11.89 19.76 -19.15
CA LEU A 735 12.96 20.26 -18.29
C LEU A 735 14.18 19.36 -18.47
N PHE A 736 15.30 19.92 -18.91
CA PHE A 736 16.48 19.16 -19.29
C PHE A 736 17.71 19.69 -18.55
N ALA A 737 18.11 19.05 -17.45
CA ALA A 737 19.35 19.40 -16.75
C ALA A 737 20.54 18.69 -17.39
N THR A 738 21.60 19.43 -17.61
CA THR A 738 22.81 18.89 -18.22
C THR A 738 24.09 19.58 -17.73
N HIS A 739 25.21 18.86 -17.85
CA HIS A 739 26.57 19.41 -17.70
C HIS A 739 27.25 19.70 -19.04
N TYR A 740 26.61 19.30 -20.14
CA TYR A 740 27.14 19.60 -21.47
C TYR A 740 26.77 21.05 -21.85
N HIS A 741 27.72 21.95 -21.74
CA HIS A 741 27.54 23.38 -22.05
C HIS A 741 27.28 23.57 -23.55
N GLU A 742 27.77 22.71 -24.40
CA GLU A 742 27.61 22.72 -25.85
C GLU A 742 26.12 22.61 -26.25
N LEU A 743 25.30 21.96 -25.44
CA LEU A 743 23.86 21.87 -25.70
C LEU A 743 23.12 23.22 -25.61
N THR A 744 23.72 24.22 -24.97
CA THR A 744 23.14 25.57 -24.90
C THR A 744 23.04 26.26 -26.24
N GLU A 745 23.85 25.86 -27.23
CA GLU A 745 23.79 26.35 -28.62
C GLU A 745 22.45 26.02 -29.28
N LEU A 746 21.75 25.00 -28.81
CA LEU A 746 20.46 24.56 -29.37
C LEU A 746 19.36 25.64 -29.24
N GLU A 747 19.48 26.60 -28.34
CA GLU A 747 18.55 27.76 -28.28
C GLU A 747 18.52 28.54 -29.61
N ASN A 748 19.66 28.59 -30.30
CA ASN A 748 19.80 29.32 -31.57
C ASN A 748 19.40 28.50 -32.79
N THR A 749 19.37 27.18 -32.68
CA THR A 749 19.17 26.26 -33.81
C THR A 749 17.84 25.51 -33.76
N VAL A 750 17.26 25.30 -32.58
CA VAL A 750 16.03 24.55 -32.39
C VAL A 750 14.93 25.45 -31.81
N GLN A 751 13.84 25.60 -32.56
CA GLN A 751 12.72 26.43 -32.11
C GLN A 751 12.06 25.82 -30.87
N GLY A 752 11.79 26.68 -29.85
CA GLY A 752 11.14 26.27 -28.62
C GLY A 752 12.10 25.78 -27.54
N VAL A 753 13.39 25.93 -27.73
CA VAL A 753 14.44 25.66 -26.73
C VAL A 753 14.89 26.96 -26.08
N LYS A 754 15.00 27.00 -24.76
CA LYS A 754 15.51 28.14 -23.98
C LYS A 754 16.51 27.69 -22.94
N ASN A 755 17.54 28.52 -22.74
CA ASN A 755 18.56 28.26 -21.75
C ASN A 755 18.24 28.91 -20.40
N TYR A 756 18.51 28.16 -19.36
CA TYR A 756 18.45 28.57 -17.97
C TYR A 756 19.72 28.11 -17.24
N ASN A 757 20.10 28.81 -16.20
CA ASN A 757 21.21 28.40 -15.35
C ASN A 757 20.91 28.63 -13.88
N THR A 758 21.68 27.98 -13.01
CA THR A 758 21.64 28.23 -11.57
C THR A 758 22.54 29.42 -11.22
N SER A 759 21.95 30.44 -10.61
CA SER A 759 22.68 31.67 -10.22
C SER A 759 23.72 31.39 -9.17
N VAL A 760 24.94 31.90 -9.42
CA VAL A 760 26.10 31.74 -8.55
C VAL A 760 26.67 33.10 -8.22
N LYS A 761 27.03 33.37 -6.94
CA LYS A 761 27.68 34.61 -6.52
C LYS A 761 29.13 34.29 -6.16
N LYS A 762 30.06 34.89 -6.91
CA LYS A 762 31.49 34.82 -6.62
C LYS A 762 31.88 35.97 -5.69
N ARG A 763 32.62 35.67 -4.62
CA ARG A 763 33.29 36.64 -3.77
C ARG A 763 34.78 36.24 -3.63
N GLY A 764 35.63 36.78 -4.50
CA GLY A 764 37.02 36.33 -4.61
C GLY A 764 37.09 34.85 -4.99
N ASP A 765 37.76 34.04 -4.18
CA ASP A 765 37.91 32.59 -4.36
C ASP A 765 36.76 31.76 -3.77
N ASP A 766 35.76 32.41 -3.15
CA ASP A 766 34.62 31.73 -2.56
C ASP A 766 33.36 31.86 -3.42
N ILE A 767 32.62 30.74 -3.57
CA ILE A 767 31.41 30.64 -4.35
C ILE A 767 30.25 30.33 -3.44
N THR A 768 29.16 31.08 -3.61
CA THR A 768 27.87 30.84 -2.96
C THR A 768 26.87 30.52 -4.02
N PHE A 769 26.24 29.32 -3.93
CA PHE A 769 25.13 28.93 -4.78
C PHE A 769 23.85 29.57 -4.26
N LEU A 770 23.25 30.45 -5.08
CA LEU A 770 22.03 31.16 -4.70
C LEU A 770 20.77 30.30 -4.85
N ARG A 771 20.87 29.12 -5.47
CA ARG A 771 19.77 28.18 -5.72
C ARG A 771 18.61 28.79 -6.51
N ARG A 772 18.91 29.84 -7.29
CA ARG A 772 17.93 30.56 -8.12
C ARG A 772 18.20 30.25 -9.59
N ILE A 773 17.13 29.85 -10.29
CA ILE A 773 17.15 29.61 -11.74
C ILE A 773 16.94 30.94 -12.46
N VAL A 774 17.82 31.25 -13.39
CA VAL A 774 17.77 32.48 -14.19
C VAL A 774 17.89 32.15 -15.68
N LYS A 775 17.37 33.02 -16.55
CA LYS A 775 17.47 32.87 -18.01
C LYS A 775 18.92 33.04 -18.47
N GLY A 776 19.29 32.30 -19.49
CA GLY A 776 20.60 32.31 -20.13
C GLY A 776 21.49 31.12 -19.79
N PRO A 777 22.57 30.92 -20.54
CA PRO A 777 23.55 29.84 -20.28
C PRO A 777 24.39 30.14 -19.04
N ALA A 778 24.99 29.12 -18.43
CA ALA A 778 25.94 29.31 -17.32
C ALA A 778 27.28 29.84 -17.83
N ASP A 779 27.92 30.73 -17.02
CA ASP A 779 29.18 31.38 -17.37
C ASP A 779 30.43 30.48 -17.32
N GLY A 780 30.29 29.22 -16.87
CA GLY A 780 31.40 28.27 -16.78
C GLY A 780 31.06 27.01 -15.94
N SER A 781 32.02 26.09 -15.87
CA SER A 781 31.94 24.93 -14.99
C SER A 781 32.41 25.25 -13.58
N TYR A 782 31.76 24.66 -12.57
CA TYR A 782 32.10 24.93 -11.14
C TYR A 782 32.50 23.65 -10.39
N GLY A 783 32.86 22.59 -11.10
CA GLY A 783 33.20 21.30 -10.49
C GLY A 783 34.38 21.36 -9.52
N VAL A 784 35.40 22.12 -9.85
CA VAL A 784 36.59 22.27 -9.00
C VAL A 784 36.28 23.05 -7.72
N GLU A 785 35.41 24.06 -7.79
CA GLU A 785 34.92 24.80 -6.67
C GLU A 785 34.04 23.96 -5.73
N VAL A 786 33.20 23.10 -6.30
CA VAL A 786 32.42 22.13 -5.51
C VAL A 786 33.34 21.16 -4.78
N ALA A 787 34.38 20.66 -5.43
CA ALA A 787 35.39 19.82 -4.78
C ALA A 787 36.05 20.52 -3.58
N LYS A 788 36.34 21.81 -3.71
CA LYS A 788 36.86 22.65 -2.60
C LYS A 788 35.86 22.70 -1.44
N LEU A 789 34.57 22.94 -1.72
CA LEU A 789 33.52 23.00 -0.71
C LEU A 789 33.26 21.63 -0.03
N ALA A 790 33.45 20.55 -0.75
CA ALA A 790 33.35 19.17 -0.23
C ALA A 790 34.55 18.75 0.65
N GLY A 791 35.57 19.60 0.79
CA GLY A 791 36.73 19.34 1.65
C GLY A 791 37.86 18.56 0.99
N VAL A 792 37.91 18.49 -0.36
CA VAL A 792 39.05 17.91 -1.09
C VAL A 792 40.32 18.70 -0.76
N PRO A 793 41.48 18.03 -0.53
CA PRO A 793 42.73 18.71 -0.15
C PRO A 793 43.12 19.82 -1.12
N LYS A 794 43.58 20.97 -0.59
CA LYS A 794 43.92 22.17 -1.38
C LYS A 794 44.87 21.89 -2.54
N VAL A 795 45.89 21.05 -2.34
CA VAL A 795 46.85 20.67 -3.38
C VAL A 795 46.18 20.03 -4.59
N VAL A 796 45.17 19.16 -4.36
CA VAL A 796 44.39 18.50 -5.44
C VAL A 796 43.53 19.54 -6.16
N VAL A 797 42.88 20.44 -5.43
CA VAL A 797 42.03 21.50 -6.00
C VAL A 797 42.87 22.48 -6.84
N GLU A 798 44.06 22.89 -6.36
CA GLU A 798 44.95 23.79 -7.10
C GLU A 798 45.49 23.15 -8.37
N ASN A 799 45.84 21.84 -8.32
CA ASN A 799 46.25 21.11 -9.50
C ASN A 799 45.10 20.95 -10.50
N ALA A 800 43.89 20.63 -10.03
CA ALA A 800 42.69 20.53 -10.88
C ALA A 800 42.42 21.88 -11.58
N LYS A 801 42.57 23.03 -10.92
CA LYS A 801 42.43 24.36 -11.55
C LYS A 801 43.45 24.58 -12.69
N LYS A 802 44.69 24.16 -12.48
CA LYS A 802 45.77 24.29 -13.50
C LYS A 802 45.46 23.39 -14.72
N ILE A 803 45.02 22.16 -14.47
CA ILE A 803 44.65 21.23 -15.51
C ILE A 803 43.42 21.72 -16.29
N LEU A 804 42.38 22.20 -15.61
CA LEU A 804 41.21 22.78 -16.24
C LEU A 804 41.57 23.95 -17.17
N ALA A 805 42.36 24.90 -16.68
CA ALA A 805 42.80 26.03 -17.49
C ALA A 805 43.61 25.60 -18.72
N SER A 806 44.41 24.52 -18.63
CA SER A 806 45.14 23.99 -19.78
C SER A 806 44.21 23.29 -20.82
N LEU A 807 43.17 22.60 -20.36
CA LEU A 807 42.17 21.98 -21.19
C LEU A 807 41.29 23.00 -21.93
N GLU A 808 40.82 24.00 -21.23
CA GLU A 808 40.01 25.10 -21.77
C GLU A 808 40.78 25.93 -22.83
N SER A 809 42.13 26.06 -22.67
CA SER A 809 42.97 26.76 -23.66
C SER A 809 43.26 25.95 -24.93
N GLN A 810 43.01 24.64 -24.97
CA GLN A 810 43.22 23.76 -26.10
C GLN A 810 41.99 23.59 -27.00
N VAL A 811 40.81 24.14 -26.66
CA VAL A 811 39.62 24.08 -27.50
C VAL A 811 39.58 25.29 -28.42
N PRO A 812 39.78 25.17 -29.76
CA PRO A 812 39.64 26.31 -30.67
C PRO A 812 38.15 26.64 -30.83
N VAL A 813 37.74 27.76 -30.21
CA VAL A 813 36.50 28.40 -30.48
C VAL A 813 36.62 29.25 -31.74
N LYS A 814 36.00 28.85 -32.83
CA LYS A 814 35.30 29.71 -33.79
C LYS A 814 34.96 28.94 -35.05
N MET A 815 33.72 28.54 -35.20
CA MET A 815 33.10 28.46 -36.51
C MET A 815 32.50 29.85 -36.82
N THR A 816 33.20 30.68 -37.55
CA THR A 816 32.66 31.82 -38.27
C THR A 816 32.14 31.30 -39.62
N GLU A 817 30.89 31.61 -39.91
CA GLU A 817 30.30 31.40 -41.23
C GLU A 817 31.25 31.91 -42.31
N LYS A 818 31.67 31.04 -43.24
CA LYS A 818 32.07 31.40 -44.61
C LYS A 818 31.27 30.59 -45.59
N VAL A 819 30.57 31.36 -46.37
CA VAL A 819 29.92 31.00 -47.63
C VAL A 819 30.86 30.09 -48.47
N ILE A 820 30.37 28.91 -48.80
CA ILE A 820 31.05 27.97 -49.72
C ILE A 820 30.81 28.46 -51.14
N GLU A 821 31.87 28.99 -51.77
CA GLU A 821 32.04 28.95 -53.19
C GLU A 821 32.80 27.64 -53.55
N ASN A 822 32.20 26.87 -54.43
CA ASN A 822 32.78 25.63 -54.96
C ASN A 822 34.10 25.88 -55.67
N THR A 823 35.15 25.12 -55.33
CA THR A 823 36.16 24.68 -56.24
C THR A 823 36.72 23.33 -55.77
N GLU A 824 36.76 22.42 -56.72
CA GLU A 824 37.31 21.08 -56.65
C GLU A 824 38.77 21.09 -56.20
N GLU A 825 39.07 20.30 -55.13
CA GLU A 825 40.35 19.60 -54.94
C GLU A 825 40.14 18.43 -53.98
N GLU A 826 39.86 17.26 -54.56
CA GLU A 826 40.07 15.97 -53.94
C GLU A 826 41.59 15.74 -53.75
N ASN A 827 41.91 15.06 -52.63
CA ASN A 827 43.24 14.55 -52.24
C ASN A 827 44.06 15.46 -51.34
N GLU A 828 43.90 15.23 -49.99
CA GLU A 828 44.99 15.22 -48.98
C GLU A 828 44.57 15.14 -47.53
N LEU A 829 43.51 14.40 -47.18
CA LEU A 829 43.08 14.22 -45.77
C LEU A 829 43.08 12.75 -45.32
N GLN A 830 43.82 11.86 -46.00
CA GLN A 830 43.87 10.42 -45.64
C GLN A 830 45.22 9.97 -45.04
N LEU A 831 46.15 10.89 -44.72
CA LEU A 831 47.49 10.53 -44.28
C LEU A 831 47.86 10.87 -42.82
N SER A 832 46.94 11.37 -41.98
CA SER A 832 47.31 11.75 -40.58
C SER A 832 46.85 10.78 -39.48
N PHE A 833 46.02 9.79 -39.78
CA PHE A 833 45.57 8.82 -38.75
C PHE A 833 46.45 7.58 -38.62
N SER A 834 47.34 7.27 -39.60
CA SER A 834 48.23 6.11 -39.51
C SER A 834 49.60 6.36 -38.90
N SER A 835 49.97 7.60 -38.64
CA SER A 835 51.27 7.95 -38.01
C SER A 835 51.25 7.86 -36.48
N GLY A 836 50.13 8.20 -35.82
CA GLY A 836 50.05 8.17 -34.38
C GLY A 836 50.09 6.77 -33.75
N VAL A 837 49.47 5.79 -34.39
CA VAL A 837 49.42 4.39 -33.87
C VAL A 837 50.75 3.68 -34.08
N LYS A 838 51.50 4.00 -35.14
CA LYS A 838 52.88 3.50 -35.36
C LYS A 838 53.87 4.05 -34.35
N GLU A 839 53.73 5.33 -33.97
CA GLU A 839 54.56 5.96 -32.97
C GLU A 839 54.30 5.39 -31.56
N ASP A 840 53.05 5.04 -31.24
CA ASP A 840 52.68 4.46 -29.95
C ASP A 840 53.23 3.03 -29.79
N LEU A 841 53.25 2.22 -30.84
CA LEU A 841 53.85 0.88 -30.85
C LEU A 841 55.38 0.96 -30.67
N ILE A 842 56.04 1.95 -31.29
CA ILE A 842 57.47 2.18 -31.17
C ILE A 842 57.82 2.70 -29.76
N GLN A 843 56.98 3.53 -29.13
CA GLN A 843 57.15 3.97 -27.78
C GLN A 843 56.98 2.83 -26.76
N LYS A 844 56.02 1.97 -26.92
CA LYS A 844 55.82 0.76 -26.10
C LYS A 844 57.04 -0.15 -26.15
N LEU A 845 57.59 -0.39 -27.37
CA LEU A 845 58.85 -1.17 -27.58
C LEU A 845 60.06 -0.54 -26.86
N LYS A 846 60.18 0.77 -26.83
CA LYS A 846 61.31 1.48 -26.20
C LYS A 846 61.31 1.46 -24.68
N VAL A 847 60.14 1.28 -24.05
CA VAL A 847 59.96 1.29 -22.61
C VAL A 847 60.12 -0.11 -21.98
N ILE A 848 60.12 -1.16 -22.78
CA ILE A 848 60.22 -2.56 -22.32
C ILE A 848 61.68 -2.84 -21.95
N ASP A 849 61.97 -3.07 -20.68
CA ASP A 849 63.26 -3.56 -20.23
C ASP A 849 63.28 -5.09 -20.23
N VAL A 850 63.82 -5.67 -21.31
CA VAL A 850 63.88 -7.11 -21.56
C VAL A 850 64.66 -7.87 -20.47
N ASN A 851 65.53 -7.22 -19.71
CA ASN A 851 66.33 -7.87 -18.70
C ASN A 851 65.59 -8.10 -17.38
N THR A 852 64.40 -7.48 -17.22
CA THR A 852 63.54 -7.62 -16.00
C THR A 852 62.40 -8.60 -16.20
N LEU A 853 62.19 -9.11 -17.44
CA LEU A 853 61.07 -9.99 -17.76
C LEU A 853 61.47 -11.46 -17.65
N THR A 854 60.58 -12.26 -17.07
CA THR A 854 60.70 -13.72 -17.15
C THR A 854 60.39 -14.22 -18.59
N PRO A 855 60.83 -15.42 -18.99
CA PRO A 855 60.58 -15.94 -20.33
C PRO A 855 59.08 -16.00 -20.71
N ILE A 856 58.19 -16.23 -19.75
CA ILE A 856 56.73 -16.30 -19.95
C ILE A 856 56.18 -14.87 -20.20
N GLU A 857 56.61 -13.90 -19.41
CA GLU A 857 56.18 -12.50 -19.55
C GLU A 857 56.69 -11.91 -20.86
N ALA A 858 57.93 -12.21 -21.24
CA ALA A 858 58.49 -11.79 -22.52
C ALA A 858 57.69 -12.34 -23.74
N MET A 859 57.26 -13.62 -23.69
CA MET A 859 56.39 -14.22 -24.68
C MET A 859 55.00 -13.53 -24.74
N THR A 860 54.42 -13.20 -23.59
CA THR A 860 53.12 -12.52 -23.51
C THR A 860 53.20 -11.11 -24.12
N VAL A 861 54.19 -10.34 -23.74
CA VAL A 861 54.41 -8.98 -24.26
C VAL A 861 54.70 -9.03 -25.78
N LEU A 862 55.48 -10.01 -26.25
CA LEU A 862 55.74 -10.19 -27.68
C LEU A 862 54.47 -10.53 -28.47
N PHE A 863 53.61 -11.36 -27.91
CA PHE A 863 52.31 -11.72 -28.53
C PHE A 863 51.36 -10.53 -28.60
N GLU A 864 51.29 -9.70 -27.56
CA GLU A 864 50.51 -8.47 -27.56
C GLU A 864 50.99 -7.46 -28.58
N LEU A 865 52.29 -7.22 -28.69
CA LEU A 865 52.89 -6.34 -29.68
C LEU A 865 52.69 -6.87 -31.13
N GLN A 866 52.76 -8.19 -31.32
CA GLN A 866 52.47 -8.81 -32.61
C GLN A 866 50.99 -8.63 -33.01
N LYS A 867 50.08 -8.79 -32.08
CA LYS A 867 48.64 -8.60 -32.30
C LYS A 867 48.30 -7.13 -32.64
N GLU A 868 48.93 -6.18 -31.94
CA GLU A 868 48.78 -4.77 -32.24
C GLU A 868 49.40 -4.40 -33.59
N ALA A 869 50.58 -4.97 -33.94
CA ALA A 869 51.22 -4.77 -35.24
C ALA A 869 50.41 -5.39 -36.42
N GLN A 870 49.66 -6.48 -36.20
CA GLN A 870 48.80 -7.09 -37.22
C GLN A 870 47.49 -6.31 -37.40
N SER A 871 47.10 -5.46 -36.44
CA SER A 871 45.91 -4.59 -36.55
C SER A 871 46.18 -3.25 -37.21
N LEU A 872 47.46 -2.96 -37.52
CA LEU A 872 47.93 -1.78 -38.23
C LEU A 872 48.04 -2.06 -39.75
#